data_f2a590fc47dda450a3f183288f20e5ab
#
_entry.id   f2a590fc47dda450a3f183288f20e5ab
#
_cell.length_a   1.000
_cell.length_b   1.000
_cell.length_c   1.000
_cell.angle_alpha   90.00
_cell.angle_beta   90.00
_cell.angle_gamma   90.00
#
_symmetry.space_group_name_H-M   'P 1'
#
loop_
_entity.id
_entity.type
_entity.pdbx_description
1 polymer ?
#
loop_
_entity_poly.entity_id
_entity_poly.type
_entity_poly.pdbx_seq_one_letter_code
_entity_poly.pdbx_strand_id
1 'polypeptide(L)'
;MVSTPIRFSDIQGHWSQGFIEALAARRILSGYSDGTYRPNNSVTRAEFAAIIAAIFSLPVKREYVPFVDVPQTHWAINAIKKVYETGFLTGYPHQRFGIDEGIARGDALVAMVNGLELAGQVDLDLVSKLAEIYQDGSLIPYYGINQVALATRAGWVVSYPNRKILNYKTAATRAEVAVMVYQALVYLEKAEKIPTDYIVVPPTIPKPTTAHTVKLNHRREFRGAWVASVWNSDWPSRPGLAVEQQKAELLAIIKQLQALNFNALVLQVRPEGDALYASELEPWSAWITGTQGKAPSPFYDPLELAIAECHQRNIELHAWFNPYRARANSQVSTVRPHIAVTNPEVVYQWGTQQWMDPGAKIVQDRAYNVIIDVVRRYDLDAIHLDDYFYPYPISGQPFPDHKTYAAYQTSGGKLNIEDWRRENVNQMVLRLSQGIKATKPHVKFGISPFGIYRSGEPGGIVGLDAYSVLYADSKKWLQQGWIDYIAPQLYWRTDQTKQAYQTLLQWWTEINTKQRHIYAGNNLGQLDGKEWKNSEIAKQIQISRNLAGNLSLGNIFFSMTGIQENRQGIADQFKTYYPTPALIPTMSWQSSITPPPPKNLKFMDGKLNWEPGDDQPVRSWTLYLQNSNNWLIQRILSAGTTFATVLPGTYAVCAVDRLGNESAGMMITVT
;
A
#
# COMPACT_ATOMS: atom_id res chain seq x y z
N MET A 1 11.63 -43.11 -30.81
CA MET A 1 13.00 -42.83 -31.27
C MET A 1 13.73 -42.16 -30.13
N VAL A 2 14.70 -42.86 -29.53
CA VAL A 2 15.57 -42.30 -28.49
C VAL A 2 16.47 -41.30 -29.20
N SER A 3 16.26 -40.00 -28.97
CA SER A 3 17.13 -38.97 -29.57
C SER A 3 18.53 -39.11 -28.98
N THR A 4 19.53 -39.22 -29.85
CA THR A 4 20.95 -39.20 -29.46
C THR A 4 21.21 -37.97 -28.58
N PRO A 5 21.84 -38.12 -27.41
CA PRO A 5 22.15 -36.97 -26.57
C PRO A 5 23.05 -36.00 -27.30
N ILE A 6 22.73 -34.71 -27.30
CA ILE A 6 23.56 -33.66 -27.87
C ILE A 6 24.87 -33.65 -27.06
N ARG A 7 25.99 -33.97 -27.74
CA ARG A 7 27.33 -33.94 -27.13
C ARG A 7 28.12 -32.77 -27.71
N PHE A 8 28.65 -31.93 -26.85
CA PHE A 8 29.58 -30.88 -27.24
C PHE A 8 31.01 -31.33 -27.00
N SER A 9 31.90 -31.07 -27.94
CA SER A 9 33.27 -31.60 -27.94
C SER A 9 34.16 -30.93 -26.86
N ASP A 10 33.81 -29.73 -26.42
CA ASP A 10 34.64 -28.88 -25.57
C ASP A 10 34.14 -28.77 -24.09
N ILE A 11 33.20 -29.62 -23.70
CA ILE A 11 32.72 -29.66 -22.30
C ILE A 11 33.20 -30.87 -21.50
N GLN A 12 33.94 -31.79 -22.16
CA GLN A 12 34.42 -33.01 -21.53
C GLN A 12 35.33 -32.69 -20.32
N GLY A 13 34.97 -33.16 -19.13
CA GLY A 13 35.68 -32.85 -17.89
C GLY A 13 35.54 -31.42 -17.39
N HIS A 14 34.73 -30.59 -18.05
CA HIS A 14 34.45 -29.23 -17.58
C HIS A 14 33.54 -29.29 -16.35
N TRP A 15 33.77 -28.42 -15.34
CA TRP A 15 33.05 -28.41 -14.09
C TRP A 15 31.53 -28.30 -14.24
N SER A 16 31.05 -27.71 -15.33
CA SER A 16 29.62 -27.50 -15.64
C SER A 16 29.04 -28.53 -16.61
N GLN A 17 29.80 -29.56 -17.00
CA GLN A 17 29.41 -30.53 -18.04
C GLN A 17 28.01 -31.10 -17.81
N GLY A 18 27.71 -31.64 -16.61
CA GLY A 18 26.44 -32.27 -16.31
C GLY A 18 25.24 -31.31 -16.42
N PHE A 19 25.42 -30.04 -16.10
CA PHE A 19 24.39 -29.02 -16.21
C PHE A 19 24.10 -28.67 -17.67
N ILE A 20 25.17 -28.51 -18.49
CA ILE A 20 25.05 -28.18 -19.89
C ILE A 20 24.36 -29.35 -20.63
N GLU A 21 24.78 -30.60 -20.40
CA GLU A 21 24.15 -31.78 -20.96
C GLU A 21 22.70 -31.93 -20.60
N ALA A 22 22.35 -31.70 -19.31
CA ALA A 22 20.97 -31.76 -18.83
C ALA A 22 20.05 -30.68 -19.44
N LEU A 23 20.56 -29.48 -19.69
CA LEU A 23 19.82 -28.41 -20.36
C LEU A 23 19.74 -28.63 -21.88
N ALA A 24 20.80 -29.17 -22.51
CA ALA A 24 20.81 -29.51 -23.91
C ALA A 24 19.83 -30.66 -24.22
N ALA A 25 19.77 -31.69 -23.38
CA ALA A 25 18.81 -32.79 -23.51
C ALA A 25 17.35 -32.31 -23.46
N ARG A 26 17.09 -31.19 -22.76
CA ARG A 26 15.78 -30.50 -22.69
C ARG A 26 15.56 -29.50 -23.83
N ARG A 27 16.51 -29.39 -24.77
CA ARG A 27 16.52 -28.43 -25.89
C ARG A 27 16.46 -26.96 -25.42
N ILE A 28 16.96 -26.70 -24.24
CA ILE A 28 17.02 -25.36 -23.61
C ILE A 28 18.30 -24.64 -24.09
N LEU A 29 19.38 -25.35 -24.20
CA LEU A 29 20.65 -24.83 -24.70
C LEU A 29 21.04 -25.50 -26.03
N SER A 30 21.68 -24.72 -26.90
CA SER A 30 22.29 -25.16 -28.11
C SER A 30 23.77 -24.76 -28.15
N GLY A 31 24.57 -25.57 -28.87
CA GLY A 31 25.94 -25.23 -29.19
C GLY A 31 26.06 -24.50 -30.52
N TYR A 32 27.28 -24.36 -30.96
CA TYR A 32 27.65 -23.80 -32.27
C TYR A 32 27.62 -24.86 -33.37
N SER A 33 27.61 -24.41 -34.60
CA SER A 33 27.59 -25.31 -35.79
C SER A 33 28.82 -26.20 -35.90
N ASP A 34 29.91 -25.85 -35.22
CA ASP A 34 31.17 -26.65 -35.17
C ASP A 34 31.13 -27.76 -34.10
N GLY A 35 30.01 -27.96 -33.41
CA GLY A 35 29.83 -28.96 -32.37
C GLY A 35 30.37 -28.57 -30.99
N THR A 36 30.77 -27.31 -30.81
CA THR A 36 31.24 -26.78 -29.51
C THR A 36 30.14 -26.10 -28.74
N TYR A 37 30.29 -25.98 -27.41
CA TYR A 37 29.43 -25.15 -26.54
C TYR A 37 30.09 -23.84 -26.14
N ARG A 38 31.41 -23.82 -26.08
CA ARG A 38 32.25 -22.69 -25.63
C ARG A 38 31.92 -22.23 -24.21
N PRO A 39 32.05 -23.11 -23.21
CA PRO A 39 31.57 -22.87 -21.84
C PRO A 39 32.19 -21.64 -21.17
N ASN A 40 33.43 -21.30 -21.54
CA ASN A 40 34.18 -20.18 -20.95
C ASN A 40 33.96 -18.82 -21.66
N ASN A 41 33.23 -18.80 -22.78
CA ASN A 41 32.90 -17.55 -23.46
C ASN A 41 31.86 -16.75 -22.65
N SER A 42 32.00 -15.42 -22.68
CA SER A 42 31.01 -14.51 -22.08
C SER A 42 29.67 -14.59 -22.83
N VAL A 43 28.59 -14.34 -22.09
CA VAL A 43 27.22 -14.25 -22.63
C VAL A 43 26.87 -12.79 -22.83
N THR A 44 26.38 -12.41 -24.01
CA THR A 44 25.84 -11.08 -24.25
C THR A 44 24.45 -10.96 -23.63
N ARG A 45 23.98 -9.73 -23.41
CA ARG A 45 22.62 -9.47 -22.89
C ARG A 45 21.54 -9.98 -23.84
N ALA A 46 21.77 -9.95 -25.14
CA ALA A 46 20.87 -10.53 -26.15
C ALA A 46 20.81 -12.07 -26.05
N GLU A 47 21.96 -12.73 -25.89
CA GLU A 47 22.04 -14.19 -25.69
C GLU A 47 21.39 -14.62 -24.37
N PHE A 48 21.62 -13.86 -23.27
CA PHE A 48 20.97 -14.11 -22.01
C PHE A 48 19.44 -13.95 -22.11
N ALA A 49 18.96 -12.91 -22.79
CA ALA A 49 17.54 -12.73 -23.04
C ALA A 49 16.94 -13.92 -23.80
N ALA A 50 17.64 -14.44 -24.80
CA ALA A 50 17.20 -15.61 -25.56
C ALA A 50 17.10 -16.87 -24.68
N ILE A 51 18.11 -17.12 -23.83
CA ILE A 51 18.12 -18.24 -22.89
C ILE A 51 16.92 -18.15 -21.92
N ILE A 52 16.74 -17.01 -21.29
CA ILE A 52 15.64 -16.80 -20.32
C ILE A 52 14.28 -16.93 -20.99
N ALA A 53 14.10 -16.31 -22.17
CA ALA A 53 12.83 -16.36 -22.90
C ALA A 53 12.46 -17.78 -23.37
N ALA A 54 13.44 -18.62 -23.66
CA ALA A 54 13.20 -20.01 -24.03
C ALA A 54 12.74 -20.89 -22.87
N ILE A 55 13.17 -20.58 -21.65
CA ILE A 55 12.96 -21.41 -20.46
C ILE A 55 11.70 -21.01 -19.70
N PHE A 56 11.49 -19.70 -19.50
CA PHE A 56 10.46 -19.20 -18.63
C PHE A 56 9.30 -18.57 -19.42
N SER A 57 8.12 -19.16 -19.29
CA SER A 57 6.86 -18.60 -19.79
C SER A 57 6.09 -18.02 -18.61
N LEU A 58 6.16 -16.71 -18.44
CA LEU A 58 5.52 -15.97 -17.36
C LEU A 58 4.51 -14.96 -17.92
N PRO A 59 3.52 -14.53 -17.11
CA PRO A 59 2.58 -13.48 -17.50
C PRO A 59 3.29 -12.17 -17.82
N VAL A 60 2.75 -11.42 -18.77
CA VAL A 60 3.20 -10.06 -19.09
C VAL A 60 2.89 -9.14 -17.91
N LYS A 61 3.89 -8.38 -17.45
CA LYS A 61 3.82 -7.44 -16.32
C LYS A 61 3.78 -5.97 -16.75
N ARG A 62 4.27 -5.69 -17.96
CA ARG A 62 4.33 -4.33 -18.53
C ARG A 62 4.37 -4.36 -20.04
N GLU A 63 3.95 -3.28 -20.67
CA GLU A 63 4.05 -3.11 -22.12
C GLU A 63 5.50 -2.92 -22.54
N TYR A 64 5.82 -3.45 -23.74
CA TYR A 64 7.15 -3.32 -24.32
C TYR A 64 7.40 -1.90 -24.82
N VAL A 65 8.51 -1.32 -24.39
CA VAL A 65 9.02 -0.06 -24.93
C VAL A 65 10.24 -0.39 -25.81
N PRO A 66 10.24 -0.01 -27.11
CA PRO A 66 11.36 -0.27 -28.01
C PRO A 66 12.65 0.38 -27.51
N PHE A 67 13.75 -0.34 -27.62
CA PHE A 67 15.07 0.16 -27.31
C PHE A 67 15.73 0.75 -28.55
N VAL A 68 16.48 1.85 -28.39
CA VAL A 68 17.10 2.58 -29.50
C VAL A 68 18.23 1.81 -30.19
N ASP A 69 18.85 0.88 -29.45
CA ASP A 69 19.98 0.06 -29.91
C ASP A 69 19.56 -1.38 -30.31
N VAL A 70 18.24 -1.66 -30.41
CA VAL A 70 17.72 -2.97 -30.82
C VAL A 70 16.97 -2.84 -32.14
N PRO A 71 17.60 -3.16 -33.29
CA PRO A 71 16.93 -3.15 -34.58
C PRO A 71 15.75 -4.13 -34.62
N GLN A 72 14.67 -3.75 -35.31
CA GLN A 72 13.48 -4.61 -35.48
C GLN A 72 13.81 -5.97 -36.17
N THR A 73 14.90 -6.00 -36.94
CA THR A 73 15.39 -7.21 -37.62
C THR A 73 16.37 -8.03 -36.78
N HIS A 74 16.68 -7.58 -35.58
CA HIS A 74 17.66 -8.28 -34.74
C HIS A 74 17.11 -9.64 -34.30
N TRP A 75 17.94 -10.69 -34.40
CA TRP A 75 17.55 -12.08 -34.13
C TRP A 75 16.93 -12.28 -32.72
N ALA A 76 17.35 -11.53 -31.74
CA ALA A 76 16.88 -11.65 -30.37
C ALA A 76 15.70 -10.70 -30.02
N ILE A 77 15.14 -9.93 -30.96
CA ILE A 77 14.11 -8.93 -30.71
C ILE A 77 12.92 -9.47 -29.91
N ASN A 78 12.39 -10.64 -30.30
CA ASN A 78 11.27 -11.28 -29.64
C ASN A 78 11.64 -11.76 -28.22
N ALA A 79 12.86 -12.25 -28.02
CA ALA A 79 13.35 -12.63 -26.69
C ALA A 79 13.54 -11.41 -25.78
N ILE A 80 14.12 -10.33 -26.31
CA ILE A 80 14.30 -9.06 -25.60
C ILE A 80 12.94 -8.49 -25.18
N LYS A 81 11.97 -8.46 -26.10
CA LYS A 81 10.60 -8.08 -25.82
C LYS A 81 10.02 -8.90 -24.67
N LYS A 82 10.09 -10.23 -24.78
CA LYS A 82 9.55 -11.16 -23.78
C LYS A 82 10.17 -10.96 -22.40
N VAL A 83 11.51 -10.87 -22.27
CA VAL A 83 12.18 -10.70 -20.98
C VAL A 83 11.94 -9.31 -20.37
N TYR A 84 11.71 -8.30 -21.20
CA TYR A 84 11.30 -6.98 -20.73
C TYR A 84 9.86 -7.02 -20.19
N GLU A 85 8.93 -7.53 -20.98
CA GLU A 85 7.51 -7.63 -20.61
C GLU A 85 7.27 -8.47 -19.37
N THR A 86 8.04 -9.54 -19.16
CA THR A 86 7.94 -10.44 -18.00
C THR A 86 8.78 -10.00 -16.80
N GLY A 87 9.52 -8.90 -16.91
CA GLY A 87 10.22 -8.28 -15.78
C GLY A 87 11.60 -8.86 -15.45
N PHE A 88 12.19 -9.71 -16.30
CA PHE A 88 13.56 -10.20 -16.10
C PHE A 88 14.60 -9.11 -16.33
N LEU A 89 14.54 -8.43 -17.47
CA LEU A 89 15.51 -7.40 -17.83
C LEU A 89 14.84 -6.07 -18.06
N THR A 90 15.48 -5.01 -17.56
CA THR A 90 15.20 -3.62 -17.93
C THR A 90 16.28 -3.11 -18.88
N GLY A 91 16.00 -2.02 -19.57
CA GLY A 91 17.05 -1.29 -20.31
C GLY A 91 17.91 -0.43 -19.39
N TYR A 92 18.94 0.16 -19.97
CA TYR A 92 19.75 1.22 -19.39
C TYR A 92 19.09 2.61 -19.61
N PRO A 93 19.58 3.65 -18.96
CA PRO A 93 19.19 5.04 -19.28
C PRO A 93 19.25 5.31 -20.79
N HIS A 94 18.43 6.25 -21.25
CA HIS A 94 18.28 6.62 -22.66
C HIS A 94 17.75 5.50 -23.56
N GLN A 95 16.90 4.60 -23.01
CA GLN A 95 16.24 3.51 -23.74
C GLN A 95 17.22 2.56 -24.47
N ARG A 96 18.40 2.32 -23.92
CA ARG A 96 19.36 1.33 -24.43
C ARG A 96 19.16 -0.03 -23.80
N PHE A 97 19.30 -1.10 -24.56
CA PHE A 97 19.33 -2.48 -24.06
C PHE A 97 20.75 -3.01 -23.86
N GLY A 98 21.71 -2.62 -24.70
CA GLY A 98 23.08 -3.09 -24.67
C GLY A 98 23.23 -4.48 -25.27
N ILE A 99 22.70 -4.72 -26.47
CA ILE A 99 22.55 -6.07 -27.10
C ILE A 99 23.87 -6.87 -27.17
N ASP A 100 24.98 -6.21 -27.48
CA ASP A 100 26.29 -6.84 -27.64
C ASP A 100 27.14 -6.76 -26.34
N GLU A 101 26.65 -6.13 -25.32
CA GLU A 101 27.37 -6.03 -24.05
C GLU A 101 27.28 -7.35 -23.28
N GLY A 102 28.39 -7.80 -22.70
CA GLY A 102 28.40 -8.97 -21.83
C GLY A 102 27.54 -8.71 -20.58
N ILE A 103 26.63 -9.63 -20.26
CA ILE A 103 25.84 -9.49 -19.02
C ILE A 103 26.75 -9.76 -17.81
N ALA A 104 26.81 -8.82 -16.86
CA ALA A 104 27.55 -9.05 -15.64
C ALA A 104 26.91 -10.18 -14.81
N ARG A 105 27.73 -10.96 -14.08
CA ARG A 105 27.26 -12.09 -13.24
C ARG A 105 26.20 -11.63 -12.24
N GLY A 106 26.44 -10.49 -11.58
CA GLY A 106 25.48 -9.92 -10.64
C GLY A 106 24.18 -9.51 -11.30
N ASP A 107 24.26 -8.89 -12.48
CA ASP A 107 23.07 -8.45 -13.21
C ASP A 107 22.25 -9.63 -13.76
N ALA A 108 22.90 -10.75 -14.13
CA ALA A 108 22.20 -11.98 -14.46
C ALA A 108 21.41 -12.54 -13.27
N LEU A 109 21.98 -12.53 -12.05
CA LEU A 109 21.29 -12.92 -10.82
C LEU A 109 20.14 -11.98 -10.50
N VAL A 110 20.37 -10.67 -10.60
CA VAL A 110 19.32 -9.63 -10.39
C VAL A 110 18.15 -9.86 -11.37
N ALA A 111 18.45 -10.10 -12.63
CA ALA A 111 17.45 -10.37 -13.66
C ALA A 111 16.61 -11.61 -13.31
N MET A 112 17.26 -12.70 -12.93
CA MET A 112 16.57 -13.94 -12.58
C MET A 112 15.70 -13.79 -11.33
N VAL A 113 16.21 -13.15 -10.27
CA VAL A 113 15.45 -12.89 -9.03
C VAL A 113 14.22 -12.04 -9.30
N ASN A 114 14.37 -10.97 -10.09
CA ASN A 114 13.26 -10.06 -10.41
C ASN A 114 12.22 -10.73 -11.34
N GLY A 115 12.68 -11.45 -12.37
CA GLY A 115 11.79 -12.08 -13.34
C GLY A 115 10.98 -13.22 -12.75
N LEU A 116 11.61 -14.07 -11.95
CA LEU A 116 10.98 -15.20 -11.27
C LEU A 116 10.24 -14.78 -9.98
N GLU A 117 10.25 -13.48 -9.66
CA GLU A 117 9.63 -12.95 -8.43
C GLU A 117 10.02 -13.77 -7.21
N LEU A 118 11.33 -14.03 -7.07
CA LEU A 118 11.80 -14.79 -5.94
C LEU A 118 11.29 -14.15 -4.66
N ALA A 119 10.19 -14.70 -4.13
CA ALA A 119 9.45 -14.11 -3.05
C ALA A 119 10.28 -14.13 -1.77
N GLY A 120 10.49 -12.96 -1.22
CA GLY A 120 11.13 -12.79 0.06
C GLY A 120 11.55 -11.34 0.21
N GLN A 121 11.23 -10.74 1.36
CA GLN A 121 11.93 -9.52 1.75
C GLN A 121 13.40 -9.85 1.97
N VAL A 122 14.21 -8.86 1.69
CA VAL A 122 15.64 -8.88 1.89
C VAL A 122 15.96 -9.42 3.27
N ASP A 123 16.69 -10.51 3.30
CA ASP A 123 17.32 -10.99 4.51
C ASP A 123 18.47 -10.05 4.85
N LEU A 124 18.21 -9.07 5.70
CA LEU A 124 19.22 -8.09 6.12
C LEU A 124 20.39 -8.76 6.84
N ASP A 125 20.17 -9.90 7.49
CA ASP A 125 21.24 -10.68 8.10
C ASP A 125 22.10 -11.34 7.02
N LEU A 126 21.52 -11.94 6.01
CA LEU A 126 22.27 -12.48 4.87
C LEU A 126 22.94 -11.37 4.06
N VAL A 127 22.27 -10.20 3.90
CA VAL A 127 22.91 -9.01 3.29
C VAL A 127 24.13 -8.58 4.08
N SER A 128 24.05 -8.50 5.40
CA SER A 128 25.19 -8.13 6.26
C SER A 128 26.33 -9.16 6.20
N LYS A 129 25.99 -10.43 5.96
CA LYS A 129 26.95 -11.54 5.86
C LYS A 129 27.51 -11.76 4.46
N LEU A 130 27.01 -11.07 3.42
CA LEU A 130 27.55 -11.22 2.06
C LEU A 130 29.05 -10.93 1.99
N ALA A 131 29.56 -9.99 2.80
CA ALA A 131 30.98 -9.70 2.90
C ALA A 131 31.80 -10.80 3.64
N GLU A 132 31.14 -11.67 4.41
CA GLU A 132 31.77 -12.85 5.02
C GLU A 132 31.71 -14.05 4.08
N ILE A 133 30.61 -14.17 3.30
CA ILE A 133 30.42 -15.25 2.32
C ILE A 133 31.31 -15.02 1.10
N TYR A 134 31.37 -13.80 0.59
CA TYR A 134 32.15 -13.41 -0.58
C TYR A 134 33.27 -12.44 -0.19
N GLN A 135 34.52 -12.77 -0.53
CA GLN A 135 35.68 -11.91 -0.30
C GLN A 135 35.55 -10.54 -1.00
N ASP A 136 34.79 -10.49 -2.09
CA ASP A 136 34.44 -9.30 -2.87
C ASP A 136 33.01 -8.81 -2.61
N GLY A 137 32.37 -9.28 -1.55
CA GLY A 137 30.99 -8.96 -1.20
C GLY A 137 30.74 -7.45 -0.98
N SER A 138 31.74 -6.72 -0.49
CA SER A 138 31.69 -5.26 -0.34
C SER A 138 31.62 -4.49 -1.68
N LEU A 139 31.95 -5.13 -2.81
CA LEU A 139 31.89 -4.55 -4.14
C LEU A 139 30.53 -4.71 -4.81
N ILE A 140 29.59 -5.40 -4.17
CA ILE A 140 28.22 -5.55 -4.68
C ILE A 140 27.53 -4.19 -4.69
N PRO A 141 27.01 -3.71 -5.84
CA PRO A 141 26.29 -2.44 -5.89
C PRO A 141 25.03 -2.46 -5.02
N TYR A 142 24.68 -1.32 -4.46
CA TYR A 142 23.50 -1.18 -3.59
C TYR A 142 22.21 -1.71 -4.24
N TYR A 143 22.03 -1.46 -5.55
CA TYR A 143 20.84 -1.91 -6.28
C TYR A 143 20.74 -3.43 -6.46
N GLY A 144 21.84 -4.17 -6.34
CA GLY A 144 21.91 -5.62 -6.55
C GLY A 144 22.09 -6.44 -5.27
N ILE A 145 22.38 -5.78 -4.14
CA ILE A 145 22.78 -6.47 -2.90
C ILE A 145 21.68 -7.41 -2.38
N ASN A 146 20.43 -6.97 -2.47
CA ASN A 146 19.27 -7.72 -2.02
C ASN A 146 19.02 -8.95 -2.90
N GLN A 147 19.12 -8.78 -4.21
CA GLN A 147 18.92 -9.85 -5.18
C GLN A 147 20.05 -10.89 -5.09
N VAL A 148 21.28 -10.45 -4.86
CA VAL A 148 22.39 -11.38 -4.62
C VAL A 148 22.17 -12.18 -3.33
N ALA A 149 21.69 -11.57 -2.25
CA ALA A 149 21.35 -12.26 -1.02
C ALA A 149 20.26 -13.32 -1.27
N LEU A 150 19.19 -12.96 -1.96
CA LEU A 150 18.12 -13.90 -2.33
C LEU A 150 18.61 -15.03 -3.23
N ALA A 151 19.40 -14.73 -4.26
CA ALA A 151 19.99 -15.73 -5.15
C ALA A 151 20.95 -16.67 -4.41
N THR A 152 21.74 -16.15 -3.45
CA THR A 152 22.64 -16.96 -2.61
C THR A 152 21.85 -17.91 -1.72
N ARG A 153 20.79 -17.42 -1.08
CA ARG A 153 19.89 -18.23 -0.27
C ARG A 153 19.20 -19.34 -1.09
N ALA A 154 18.77 -19.01 -2.29
CA ALA A 154 18.12 -19.96 -3.19
C ALA A 154 19.09 -20.98 -3.85
N GLY A 155 20.39 -20.87 -3.58
CA GLY A 155 21.40 -21.74 -4.19
C GLY A 155 21.61 -21.50 -5.69
N TRP A 156 21.34 -20.30 -6.20
CA TRP A 156 21.51 -19.96 -7.62
C TRP A 156 22.89 -19.41 -7.93
N VAL A 157 23.63 -18.97 -6.91
CA VAL A 157 24.97 -18.44 -7.10
C VAL A 157 25.95 -19.60 -7.25
N VAL A 158 26.61 -19.61 -8.41
CA VAL A 158 27.72 -20.53 -8.68
C VAL A 158 29.02 -19.73 -8.84
N SER A 159 30.09 -20.16 -8.22
CA SER A 159 31.39 -19.49 -8.30
C SER A 159 32.51 -20.51 -8.44
N TYR A 160 33.01 -20.65 -9.67
CA TYR A 160 34.15 -21.51 -10.04
C TYR A 160 35.40 -20.66 -10.28
N PRO A 161 36.59 -21.10 -9.86
CA PRO A 161 36.84 -22.26 -8.99
C PRO A 161 36.70 -21.97 -7.49
N ASN A 162 36.44 -20.70 -7.11
CA ASN A 162 36.42 -20.29 -5.72
C ASN A 162 35.03 -19.76 -5.32
N ARG A 163 34.32 -20.52 -4.46
CA ARG A 163 33.00 -20.14 -3.93
C ARG A 163 32.97 -18.83 -3.14
N LYS A 164 34.13 -18.37 -2.65
CA LYS A 164 34.23 -17.11 -1.90
C LYS A 164 34.36 -15.85 -2.75
N ILE A 165 34.29 -15.97 -4.08
CA ILE A 165 34.41 -14.82 -4.98
C ILE A 165 33.16 -14.75 -5.88
N LEU A 166 32.40 -13.67 -5.75
CA LEU A 166 31.20 -13.43 -6.55
C LEU A 166 31.51 -12.93 -7.96
N ASN A 167 32.52 -12.05 -8.10
CA ASN A 167 32.85 -11.36 -9.35
C ASN A 167 31.66 -10.62 -9.97
N TYR A 168 30.93 -9.84 -9.15
CA TYR A 168 29.66 -9.21 -9.53
C TYR A 168 29.69 -8.54 -10.90
N LYS A 169 30.72 -7.73 -11.18
CA LYS A 169 30.85 -6.90 -12.39
C LYS A 169 31.46 -7.63 -13.60
N THR A 170 31.98 -8.83 -13.42
CA THR A 170 32.58 -9.62 -14.51
C THR A 170 31.46 -10.18 -15.39
N ALA A 171 31.65 -10.18 -16.71
CA ALA A 171 30.71 -10.79 -17.62
C ALA A 171 30.54 -12.30 -17.30
N ALA A 172 29.30 -12.76 -17.19
CA ALA A 172 29.00 -14.16 -16.94
C ALA A 172 29.40 -15.02 -18.12
N THR A 173 30.02 -16.18 -17.86
CA THR A 173 30.31 -17.17 -18.87
C THR A 173 29.07 -17.99 -19.20
N ARG A 174 29.08 -18.65 -20.38
CA ARG A 174 28.02 -19.57 -20.84
C ARG A 174 27.83 -20.71 -19.84
N ALA A 175 28.90 -21.21 -19.25
CA ALA A 175 28.87 -22.23 -18.20
C ALA A 175 28.14 -21.71 -16.95
N GLU A 176 28.48 -20.52 -16.48
CA GLU A 176 27.87 -19.93 -15.27
C GLU A 176 26.39 -19.66 -15.44
N VAL A 177 25.99 -19.09 -16.60
CA VAL A 177 24.57 -18.87 -16.91
C VAL A 177 23.81 -20.19 -16.95
N ALA A 178 24.38 -21.24 -17.59
CA ALA A 178 23.77 -22.55 -17.62
C ALA A 178 23.52 -23.12 -16.22
N VAL A 179 24.51 -23.02 -15.33
CA VAL A 179 24.35 -23.53 -13.96
C VAL A 179 23.35 -22.67 -13.15
N MET A 180 23.42 -21.34 -13.23
CA MET A 180 22.46 -20.44 -12.56
C MET A 180 21.03 -20.77 -12.99
N VAL A 181 20.78 -20.93 -14.27
CA VAL A 181 19.46 -21.27 -14.82
C VAL A 181 19.02 -22.67 -14.39
N TYR A 182 19.93 -23.64 -14.39
CA TYR A 182 19.62 -24.99 -13.93
C TYR A 182 19.22 -24.98 -12.44
N GLN A 183 19.92 -24.23 -11.59
CA GLN A 183 19.59 -24.10 -10.20
C GLN A 183 18.22 -23.44 -9.98
N ALA A 184 17.84 -22.49 -10.83
CA ALA A 184 16.49 -21.92 -10.80
C ALA A 184 15.43 -22.98 -11.18
N LEU A 185 15.71 -23.87 -12.13
CA LEU A 185 14.82 -24.98 -12.46
C LEU A 185 14.72 -26.00 -11.32
N VAL A 186 15.81 -26.28 -10.60
CA VAL A 186 15.79 -27.12 -9.39
C VAL A 186 14.95 -26.47 -8.30
N TYR A 187 15.12 -25.18 -8.08
CA TYR A 187 14.34 -24.41 -7.10
C TYR A 187 12.83 -24.41 -7.44
N LEU A 188 12.49 -24.39 -8.72
CA LEU A 188 11.11 -24.46 -9.21
C LEU A 188 10.58 -25.90 -9.33
N GLU A 189 11.32 -26.89 -8.81
CA GLU A 189 10.99 -28.32 -8.86
C GLU A 189 10.82 -28.87 -10.32
N LYS A 190 11.44 -28.20 -11.27
CA LYS A 190 11.42 -28.60 -12.70
C LYS A 190 12.66 -29.39 -13.13
N ALA A 191 13.61 -29.58 -12.22
CA ALA A 191 14.82 -30.36 -12.47
C ALA A 191 15.33 -31.02 -11.19
N GLU A 192 15.97 -32.17 -11.31
CA GLU A 192 16.64 -32.85 -10.19
C GLU A 192 17.97 -32.19 -9.87
N LYS A 193 18.41 -32.29 -8.60
CA LYS A 193 19.71 -31.74 -8.18
C LYS A 193 20.88 -32.47 -8.84
N ILE A 194 21.78 -31.72 -9.43
CA ILE A 194 23.09 -32.20 -9.87
C ILE A 194 24.12 -31.81 -8.80
N PRO A 195 24.83 -32.78 -8.19
CA PRO A 195 25.86 -32.47 -7.19
C PRO A 195 27.00 -31.63 -7.80
N THR A 196 27.42 -30.59 -7.08
CA THR A 196 28.57 -29.77 -7.42
C THR A 196 29.07 -29.01 -6.20
N ASP A 197 30.41 -28.82 -6.11
CA ASP A 197 31.04 -28.07 -5.02
C ASP A 197 31.05 -26.56 -5.23
N TYR A 198 30.55 -26.06 -6.38
CA TYR A 198 30.70 -24.66 -6.77
C TYR A 198 29.47 -23.80 -6.49
N ILE A 199 28.36 -24.41 -6.07
CA ILE A 199 27.21 -23.65 -5.59
C ILE A 199 27.50 -23.06 -4.23
N VAL A 200 27.25 -21.77 -4.09
CA VAL A 200 27.39 -21.10 -2.80
C VAL A 200 26.19 -21.43 -1.93
N VAL A 201 26.43 -22.12 -0.85
CA VAL A 201 25.42 -22.44 0.16
C VAL A 201 25.69 -21.54 1.36
N PRO A 202 24.71 -20.73 1.81
CA PRO A 202 24.88 -19.97 3.05
C PRO A 202 25.11 -20.91 4.24
N PRO A 203 25.73 -20.44 5.33
CA PRO A 203 25.92 -21.25 6.54
C PRO A 203 24.62 -21.89 7.01
N THR A 204 24.64 -23.17 7.31
CA THR A 204 23.47 -23.98 7.66
C THR A 204 22.71 -23.41 8.87
N ILE A 205 21.42 -23.13 8.69
CA ILE A 205 20.47 -22.87 9.79
C ILE A 205 20.06 -24.24 10.40
N PRO A 206 19.90 -24.38 11.72
CA PRO A 206 19.61 -25.66 12.36
C PRO A 206 18.25 -26.28 11.91
N LYS A 207 18.18 -27.61 12.04
CA LYS A 207 17.01 -28.45 11.68
C LYS A 207 15.69 -28.01 12.31
N PRO A 208 14.52 -28.20 11.66
CA PRO A 208 13.22 -27.76 12.20
C PRO A 208 12.98 -28.26 13.63
N THR A 209 12.81 -27.33 14.54
CA THR A 209 12.39 -27.61 15.92
C THR A 209 10.85 -27.61 15.99
N THR A 210 10.28 -28.32 16.96
CA THR A 210 8.85 -28.28 17.28
C THR A 210 8.34 -26.83 17.36
N ALA A 211 7.19 -26.55 16.79
CA ALA A 211 6.59 -25.24 16.78
C ALA A 211 6.38 -24.68 18.21
N HIS A 212 6.94 -23.53 18.50
CA HIS A 212 6.82 -22.84 19.78
C HIS A 212 6.16 -21.47 19.58
N THR A 213 5.50 -20.96 20.62
CA THR A 213 4.95 -19.60 20.59
C THR A 213 6.00 -18.57 20.97
N VAL A 214 6.03 -17.44 20.28
CA VAL A 214 6.90 -16.30 20.53
C VAL A 214 6.10 -15.01 20.62
N LYS A 215 6.45 -14.12 21.54
CA LYS A 215 5.89 -12.78 21.59
C LYS A 215 6.69 -11.87 20.68
N LEU A 216 6.02 -11.21 19.76
CA LEU A 216 6.64 -10.37 18.75
C LEU A 216 6.39 -8.89 19.08
N ASN A 217 7.42 -8.07 18.85
CA ASN A 217 7.33 -6.62 18.94
C ASN A 217 7.74 -6.01 17.61
N HIS A 218 6.91 -5.13 17.10
CA HIS A 218 7.20 -4.37 15.88
C HIS A 218 6.53 -3.00 15.94
N ARG A 219 6.97 -2.09 15.09
CA ARG A 219 6.32 -0.78 14.95
C ARG A 219 4.97 -0.96 14.25
N ARG A 220 3.92 -0.43 14.88
CA ARG A 220 2.62 -0.23 14.27
C ARG A 220 2.52 1.20 13.78
N GLU A 221 2.04 1.39 12.55
CA GLU A 221 2.00 2.72 11.94
C GLU A 221 0.87 2.79 10.93
N PHE A 222 -0.01 3.76 11.07
CA PHE A 222 -1.04 4.04 10.08
C PHE A 222 -0.44 4.80 8.89
N ARG A 223 -0.67 4.31 7.69
CA ARG A 223 -0.13 4.85 6.43
C ARG A 223 -1.27 4.96 5.43
N GLY A 224 -1.97 6.09 5.48
CA GLY A 224 -3.18 6.32 4.71
C GLY A 224 -2.97 7.28 3.53
N ALA A 225 -3.81 7.14 2.51
CA ALA A 225 -3.93 8.11 1.44
C ALA A 225 -5.41 8.47 1.22
N TRP A 226 -5.70 9.77 1.04
CA TRP A 226 -7.01 10.22 0.60
C TRP A 226 -7.15 10.08 -0.91
N VAL A 227 -8.33 9.62 -1.32
CA VAL A 227 -8.79 9.58 -2.72
C VAL A 227 -10.08 10.36 -2.82
N ALA A 228 -10.00 11.56 -3.33
CA ALA A 228 -11.14 12.46 -3.51
C ALA A 228 -11.85 12.20 -4.85
N SER A 229 -13.18 12.06 -4.80
CA SER A 229 -14.03 11.90 -5.98
C SER A 229 -14.60 13.22 -6.48
N VAL A 230 -14.83 14.18 -5.59
CA VAL A 230 -15.32 15.50 -5.97
C VAL A 230 -14.36 16.16 -6.94
N TRP A 231 -14.89 16.78 -7.99
CA TRP A 231 -14.12 17.36 -9.09
C TRP A 231 -13.24 16.36 -9.87
N ASN A 232 -13.47 15.05 -9.68
CA ASN A 232 -12.60 14.00 -10.21
C ASN A 232 -11.11 14.25 -9.87
N SER A 233 -10.86 14.70 -8.65
CA SER A 233 -9.51 15.12 -8.20
C SER A 233 -8.51 13.98 -8.18
N ASP A 234 -8.95 12.79 -7.76
CA ASP A 234 -8.11 11.59 -7.73
C ASP A 234 -8.74 10.42 -8.50
N TRP A 235 -10.02 10.10 -8.23
CA TRP A 235 -10.70 8.98 -8.88
C TRP A 235 -12.23 9.17 -8.90
N PRO A 236 -12.91 8.79 -10.03
CA PRO A 236 -12.31 8.45 -11.32
C PRO A 236 -11.63 9.67 -11.96
N SER A 237 -10.69 9.47 -12.88
CA SER A 237 -9.90 10.57 -13.48
C SER A 237 -10.74 11.58 -14.28
N ARG A 238 -11.93 11.19 -14.71
CA ARG A 238 -12.95 12.05 -15.29
C ARG A 238 -14.33 11.40 -15.19
N PRO A 239 -15.42 12.16 -15.24
CA PRO A 239 -16.76 11.59 -15.22
C PRO A 239 -17.06 10.84 -16.53
N GLY A 240 -17.93 9.82 -16.45
CA GLY A 240 -18.40 9.08 -17.61
C GLY A 240 -17.39 8.15 -18.28
N LEU A 241 -16.33 7.77 -17.59
CA LEU A 241 -15.43 6.70 -18.03
C LEU A 241 -16.19 5.38 -18.22
N ALA A 242 -15.74 4.55 -19.16
CA ALA A 242 -16.22 3.17 -19.25
C ALA A 242 -15.94 2.42 -17.94
N VAL A 243 -16.83 1.51 -17.56
CA VAL A 243 -16.74 0.79 -16.28
C VAL A 243 -15.41 0.07 -16.10
N GLU A 244 -14.89 -0.55 -17.15
CA GLU A 244 -13.61 -1.23 -17.08
C GLU A 244 -12.43 -0.28 -16.84
N GLN A 245 -12.49 0.95 -17.34
CA GLN A 245 -11.50 1.98 -17.05
C GLN A 245 -11.60 2.46 -15.61
N GLN A 246 -12.82 2.72 -15.10
CA GLN A 246 -13.04 3.08 -13.69
C GLN A 246 -12.45 2.03 -12.75
N LYS A 247 -12.74 0.75 -13.00
CA LYS A 247 -12.20 -0.38 -12.22
C LYS A 247 -10.68 -0.47 -12.34
N ALA A 248 -10.13 -0.33 -13.54
CA ALA A 248 -8.69 -0.41 -13.77
C ALA A 248 -7.93 0.71 -13.02
N GLU A 249 -8.44 1.95 -13.05
CA GLU A 249 -7.86 3.06 -12.29
C GLU A 249 -7.88 2.80 -10.78
N LEU A 250 -9.02 2.36 -10.23
CA LEU A 250 -9.15 2.06 -8.81
C LEU A 250 -8.21 0.93 -8.37
N LEU A 251 -8.12 -0.13 -9.18
CA LEU A 251 -7.18 -1.22 -8.95
C LEU A 251 -5.73 -0.76 -9.02
N ALA A 252 -5.39 0.14 -9.93
CA ALA A 252 -4.04 0.72 -10.04
C ALA A 252 -3.68 1.51 -8.78
N ILE A 253 -4.59 2.33 -8.24
CA ILE A 253 -4.44 3.04 -6.97
C ILE A 253 -4.14 2.05 -5.84
N ILE A 254 -5.00 1.04 -5.66
CA ILE A 254 -4.87 0.08 -4.56
C ILE A 254 -3.57 -0.73 -4.67
N LYS A 255 -3.19 -1.17 -5.88
CA LYS A 255 -1.91 -1.85 -6.12
C LYS A 255 -0.70 -0.97 -5.84
N GLN A 256 -0.77 0.32 -6.20
CA GLN A 256 0.30 1.27 -5.91
C GLN A 256 0.46 1.47 -4.40
N LEU A 257 -0.64 1.64 -3.67
CA LEU A 257 -0.62 1.74 -2.21
C LEU A 257 0.01 0.49 -1.56
N GLN A 258 -0.38 -0.71 -2.01
CA GLN A 258 0.23 -1.96 -1.55
C GLN A 258 1.74 -1.99 -1.82
N ALA A 259 2.18 -1.63 -3.03
CA ALA A 259 3.59 -1.63 -3.42
C ALA A 259 4.45 -0.64 -2.62
N LEU A 260 3.83 0.39 -2.04
CA LEU A 260 4.45 1.41 -1.20
C LEU A 260 4.28 1.14 0.30
N ASN A 261 3.78 -0.05 0.70
CA ASN A 261 3.51 -0.44 2.08
C ASN A 261 2.55 0.51 2.82
N PHE A 262 1.59 1.12 2.10
CA PHE A 262 0.44 1.77 2.70
C PHE A 262 -0.55 0.71 3.19
N ASN A 263 -1.32 1.04 4.22
CA ASN A 263 -2.25 0.13 4.85
C ASN A 263 -3.67 0.69 5.05
N ALA A 264 -3.95 1.88 4.51
CA ALA A 264 -5.28 2.46 4.51
C ALA A 264 -5.55 3.30 3.25
N LEU A 265 -6.75 3.14 2.70
CA LEU A 265 -7.33 3.96 1.63
C LEU A 265 -8.53 4.72 2.21
N VAL A 266 -8.49 6.05 2.19
CA VAL A 266 -9.62 6.91 2.59
C VAL A 266 -10.31 7.38 1.31
N LEU A 267 -11.37 6.66 0.91
CA LEU A 267 -12.09 6.87 -0.36
C LEU A 267 -13.33 7.74 -0.17
N GLN A 268 -13.42 8.86 -0.88
CA GLN A 268 -14.61 9.72 -0.85
C GLN A 268 -15.76 9.06 -1.61
N VAL A 269 -16.75 8.59 -0.86
CA VAL A 269 -17.93 7.86 -1.41
C VAL A 269 -19.21 8.71 -1.41
N ARG A 270 -19.22 9.83 -0.68
CA ARG A 270 -20.33 10.79 -0.60
C ARG A 270 -19.79 12.22 -0.70
N PRO A 271 -19.57 12.75 -1.90
CA PRO A 271 -19.01 14.09 -2.06
C PRO A 271 -20.00 15.24 -1.84
N GLU A 272 -21.28 15.09 -2.23
CA GLU A 272 -22.23 16.21 -2.31
C GLU A 272 -23.72 15.78 -2.25
N GLY A 273 -24.11 15.00 -1.24
CA GLY A 273 -25.49 14.51 -1.09
C GLY A 273 -25.87 13.46 -2.14
N ASP A 274 -24.88 12.80 -2.71
CA ASP A 274 -24.99 11.73 -3.71
C ASP A 274 -24.01 10.60 -3.39
N ALA A 275 -24.06 9.50 -4.10
CA ALA A 275 -23.35 8.28 -3.74
C ALA A 275 -22.48 7.74 -4.89
N LEU A 276 -21.26 7.29 -4.57
CA LEU A 276 -20.43 6.46 -5.44
C LEU A 276 -20.57 4.96 -5.09
N TYR A 277 -21.75 4.56 -4.67
CA TYR A 277 -22.13 3.17 -4.33
C TYR A 277 -23.63 3.00 -4.55
N ALA A 278 -24.13 1.80 -4.56
CA ALA A 278 -25.56 1.52 -4.68
C ALA A 278 -26.31 2.03 -3.43
N SER A 279 -27.05 3.15 -3.56
CA SER A 279 -27.83 3.75 -2.48
C SER A 279 -29.29 3.87 -2.88
N GLU A 280 -30.19 3.52 -1.96
CA GLU A 280 -31.61 3.83 -2.09
C GLU A 280 -31.99 5.21 -1.51
N LEU A 281 -31.09 5.78 -0.70
CA LEU A 281 -31.32 7.04 0.00
C LEU A 281 -30.85 8.27 -0.78
N GLU A 282 -29.81 8.13 -1.60
CA GLU A 282 -29.22 9.21 -2.40
C GLU A 282 -28.98 8.79 -3.86
N PRO A 283 -29.01 9.72 -4.83
CA PRO A 283 -28.77 9.37 -6.23
C PRO A 283 -27.32 8.99 -6.48
N TRP A 284 -27.05 8.25 -7.52
CA TRP A 284 -25.70 8.04 -8.04
C TRP A 284 -25.03 9.37 -8.36
N SER A 285 -23.78 9.50 -7.99
CA SER A 285 -23.00 10.71 -8.21
C SER A 285 -22.68 10.92 -9.70
N ALA A 286 -22.80 12.18 -10.14
CA ALA A 286 -22.37 12.58 -11.48
C ALA A 286 -20.86 12.43 -11.67
N TRP A 287 -20.07 12.46 -10.62
CA TRP A 287 -18.61 12.32 -10.69
C TRP A 287 -18.18 10.95 -11.24
N ILE A 288 -19.03 9.91 -11.11
CA ILE A 288 -18.72 8.60 -11.68
C ILE A 288 -19.24 8.40 -13.09
N THR A 289 -20.50 8.81 -13.38
CA THR A 289 -21.15 8.49 -14.65
C THR A 289 -21.32 9.69 -15.60
N GLY A 290 -20.99 10.88 -15.15
CA GLY A 290 -21.25 12.13 -15.86
C GLY A 290 -22.70 12.63 -15.77
N THR A 291 -23.60 11.83 -15.14
CA THR A 291 -25.02 12.18 -15.00
C THR A 291 -25.51 11.69 -13.63
N GLN A 292 -25.95 12.61 -12.77
CA GLN A 292 -26.48 12.25 -11.46
C GLN A 292 -27.73 11.36 -11.59
N GLY A 293 -27.82 10.36 -10.70
CA GLY A 293 -28.90 9.37 -10.69
C GLY A 293 -28.72 8.21 -11.65
N LYS A 294 -27.74 8.27 -12.56
CA LYS A 294 -27.43 7.17 -13.49
C LYS A 294 -26.39 6.23 -12.89
N ALA A 295 -26.75 4.97 -12.70
CA ALA A 295 -25.82 3.93 -12.27
C ALA A 295 -24.74 3.64 -13.33
N PRO A 296 -23.56 3.12 -12.97
CA PRO A 296 -22.59 2.58 -13.93
C PRO A 296 -23.20 1.47 -14.81
N SER A 297 -22.81 1.44 -16.08
CA SER A 297 -23.30 0.43 -17.02
C SER A 297 -22.13 -0.11 -17.87
N PRO A 298 -21.84 -1.44 -17.82
CA PRO A 298 -22.51 -2.45 -16.99
C PRO A 298 -22.43 -2.14 -15.49
N PHE A 299 -23.44 -2.61 -14.75
CA PHE A 299 -23.53 -2.32 -13.32
C PHE A 299 -22.36 -2.92 -12.52
N TYR A 300 -21.79 -2.13 -11.62
CA TYR A 300 -20.93 -2.56 -10.51
C TYR A 300 -21.08 -1.57 -9.35
N ASP A 301 -20.75 -2.03 -8.16
CA ASP A 301 -20.70 -1.17 -6.98
C ASP A 301 -19.23 -0.81 -6.68
N PRO A 302 -18.85 0.48 -6.84
CA PRO A 302 -17.47 0.93 -6.60
C PRO A 302 -16.98 0.71 -5.17
N LEU A 303 -17.84 0.89 -4.17
CA LEU A 303 -17.47 0.72 -2.77
C LEU A 303 -17.25 -0.76 -2.43
N GLU A 304 -18.12 -1.64 -2.89
CA GLU A 304 -17.96 -3.09 -2.71
C GLU A 304 -16.67 -3.59 -3.35
N LEU A 305 -16.38 -3.16 -4.59
CA LEU A 305 -15.14 -3.47 -5.28
C LEU A 305 -13.91 -2.97 -4.50
N ALA A 306 -13.94 -1.70 -4.05
CA ALA A 306 -12.83 -1.12 -3.30
C ALA A 306 -12.54 -1.88 -1.99
N ILE A 307 -13.60 -2.26 -1.25
CA ILE A 307 -13.48 -3.05 -0.02
C ILE A 307 -12.81 -4.40 -0.31
N ALA A 308 -13.33 -5.16 -1.28
CA ALA A 308 -12.82 -6.47 -1.63
C ALA A 308 -11.33 -6.43 -2.02
N GLU A 309 -10.96 -5.48 -2.88
CA GLU A 309 -9.59 -5.32 -3.38
C GLU A 309 -8.62 -4.80 -2.30
N CYS A 310 -9.10 -3.92 -1.41
CA CYS A 310 -8.32 -3.46 -0.26
C CYS A 310 -8.08 -4.61 0.75
N HIS A 311 -9.13 -5.33 1.12
CA HIS A 311 -9.04 -6.43 2.09
C HIS A 311 -8.14 -7.56 1.60
N GLN A 312 -8.20 -7.88 0.30
CA GLN A 312 -7.31 -8.88 -0.30
C GLN A 312 -5.82 -8.49 -0.17
N ARG A 313 -5.51 -7.19 -0.05
CA ARG A 313 -4.16 -6.63 0.08
C ARG A 313 -3.82 -6.13 1.48
N ASN A 314 -4.66 -6.40 2.47
CA ASN A 314 -4.50 -5.95 3.86
C ASN A 314 -4.44 -4.42 4.01
N ILE A 315 -5.17 -3.72 3.15
CA ILE A 315 -5.41 -2.28 3.22
C ILE A 315 -6.79 -2.08 3.88
N GLU A 316 -6.89 -1.19 4.86
CA GLU A 316 -8.19 -0.76 5.39
C GLU A 316 -8.88 0.17 4.40
N LEU A 317 -10.20 0.01 4.26
CA LEU A 317 -11.02 0.97 3.53
C LEU A 317 -11.79 1.85 4.51
N HIS A 318 -11.50 3.15 4.49
CA HIS A 318 -12.19 4.19 5.21
C HIS A 318 -13.13 4.92 4.25
N ALA A 319 -14.44 4.77 4.42
CA ALA A 319 -15.42 5.45 3.59
C ALA A 319 -15.56 6.92 4.04
N TRP A 320 -15.18 7.85 3.14
CA TRP A 320 -15.19 9.28 3.43
C TRP A 320 -16.50 9.93 2.94
N PHE A 321 -17.17 10.60 3.86
CA PHE A 321 -18.42 11.31 3.66
C PHE A 321 -18.23 12.81 3.92
N ASN A 322 -18.73 13.65 3.03
CA ASN A 322 -19.03 15.03 3.35
C ASN A 322 -20.49 15.11 3.83
N PRO A 323 -20.79 15.49 5.08
CA PRO A 323 -22.13 15.38 5.63
C PRO A 323 -23.10 16.45 5.11
N TYR A 324 -22.62 17.65 4.74
CA TYR A 324 -23.48 18.82 4.56
C TYR A 324 -23.37 19.55 3.22
N ARG A 325 -22.38 19.27 2.39
CA ARG A 325 -22.33 19.85 1.05
C ARG A 325 -23.42 19.23 0.18
N ALA A 326 -24.31 20.08 -0.35
CA ALA A 326 -25.35 19.64 -1.26
C ALA A 326 -24.86 19.60 -2.72
N ARG A 327 -24.05 20.60 -3.11
CA ARG A 327 -23.44 20.65 -4.45
C ARG A 327 -22.09 21.36 -4.40
N ALA A 328 -21.11 20.82 -5.07
CA ALA A 328 -19.82 21.47 -5.30
C ALA A 328 -19.93 22.57 -6.37
N ASN A 329 -20.87 22.43 -7.30
CA ASN A 329 -21.19 23.43 -8.31
C ASN A 329 -22.73 23.59 -8.42
N SER A 330 -23.25 24.76 -8.05
CA SER A 330 -24.68 25.06 -8.04
C SER A 330 -25.32 25.08 -9.44
N GLN A 331 -24.54 25.15 -10.50
CA GLN A 331 -25.03 25.13 -11.87
C GLN A 331 -25.38 23.73 -12.42
N VAL A 332 -24.91 22.67 -11.71
CA VAL A 332 -25.20 21.29 -12.09
C VAL A 332 -26.62 20.92 -11.63
N SER A 333 -27.43 20.31 -12.49
CA SER A 333 -28.77 19.84 -12.13
C SER A 333 -28.71 18.65 -11.18
N THR A 334 -29.70 18.55 -10.28
CA THR A 334 -29.86 17.41 -9.37
C THR A 334 -31.17 16.69 -9.63
N VAL A 335 -31.20 15.39 -9.30
CA VAL A 335 -32.38 14.53 -9.50
C VAL A 335 -32.80 13.88 -8.15
N ARG A 336 -34.08 13.48 -8.04
CA ARG A 336 -34.54 12.69 -6.89
C ARG A 336 -33.74 11.40 -6.76
N PRO A 337 -33.43 10.95 -5.51
CA PRO A 337 -33.90 11.47 -4.22
C PRO A 337 -32.95 12.52 -3.57
N HIS A 338 -32.16 13.28 -4.33
CA HIS A 338 -31.24 14.28 -3.79
C HIS A 338 -31.97 15.32 -2.93
N ILE A 339 -31.37 15.70 -1.77
CA ILE A 339 -32.00 16.60 -0.80
C ILE A 339 -32.34 17.98 -1.39
N ALA A 340 -31.54 18.51 -2.31
CA ALA A 340 -31.83 19.79 -2.98
C ALA A 340 -33.10 19.74 -3.83
N VAL A 341 -33.63 18.55 -4.16
CA VAL A 341 -34.89 18.35 -4.90
C VAL A 341 -36.02 17.94 -3.97
N THR A 342 -35.73 17.16 -2.93
CA THR A 342 -36.76 16.68 -1.98
C THR A 342 -37.08 17.68 -0.90
N ASN A 343 -36.12 18.47 -0.46
CA ASN A 343 -36.21 19.43 0.62
C ASN A 343 -35.39 20.70 0.32
N PRO A 344 -35.76 21.45 -0.75
CA PRO A 344 -34.98 22.63 -1.16
C PRO A 344 -34.95 23.74 -0.11
N GLU A 345 -35.89 23.76 0.83
CA GLU A 345 -36.01 24.74 1.91
C GLU A 345 -34.87 24.68 2.94
N VAL A 346 -34.11 23.59 2.98
CA VAL A 346 -32.94 23.41 3.87
C VAL A 346 -31.62 23.38 3.12
N VAL A 347 -31.61 23.80 1.84
CA VAL A 347 -30.41 23.86 0.99
C VAL A 347 -30.19 25.27 0.53
N TYR A 348 -29.05 25.84 0.88
CA TYR A 348 -28.74 27.25 0.65
C TYR A 348 -27.62 27.44 -0.33
N GLN A 349 -27.70 28.52 -1.14
CA GLN A 349 -26.61 28.96 -1.98
C GLN A 349 -25.48 29.51 -1.13
N TRP A 350 -24.24 29.05 -1.40
CA TRP A 350 -23.02 29.49 -0.72
C TRP A 350 -21.88 29.68 -1.72
N GLY A 351 -21.70 30.90 -2.19
CA GLY A 351 -20.81 31.18 -3.31
C GLY A 351 -21.28 30.43 -4.57
N THR A 352 -20.41 29.64 -5.19
CA THR A 352 -20.72 28.79 -6.34
C THR A 352 -21.23 27.40 -5.94
N GLN A 353 -21.36 27.11 -4.64
CA GLN A 353 -21.78 25.83 -4.09
C GLN A 353 -23.19 25.90 -3.52
N GLN A 354 -23.73 24.75 -3.13
CA GLN A 354 -24.90 24.66 -2.27
C GLN A 354 -24.60 23.86 -1.03
N TRP A 355 -25.16 24.33 0.09
CA TRP A 355 -24.92 23.75 1.41
C TRP A 355 -26.24 23.40 2.11
N MET A 356 -26.28 22.23 2.74
CA MET A 356 -27.39 21.82 3.60
C MET A 356 -27.29 22.53 4.95
N ASP A 357 -28.41 22.83 5.58
CA ASP A 357 -28.46 23.43 6.90
C ASP A 357 -28.13 22.39 7.99
N PRO A 358 -26.97 22.45 8.67
CA PRO A 358 -26.64 21.49 9.72
C PRO A 358 -27.57 21.57 10.95
N GLY A 359 -28.29 22.67 11.11
CA GLY A 359 -29.31 22.85 12.16
C GLY A 359 -30.64 22.19 11.85
N ALA A 360 -30.91 21.86 10.60
CA ALA A 360 -32.17 21.24 10.18
C ALA A 360 -32.18 19.73 10.50
N LYS A 361 -33.17 19.30 11.28
CA LYS A 361 -33.28 17.89 11.70
C LYS A 361 -33.34 16.92 10.54
N ILE A 362 -34.02 17.27 9.45
CA ILE A 362 -34.15 16.43 8.25
C ILE A 362 -32.77 16.21 7.57
N VAL A 363 -31.88 17.21 7.61
CA VAL A 363 -30.52 17.12 7.12
C VAL A 363 -29.68 16.18 8.01
N GLN A 364 -29.77 16.38 9.34
CA GLN A 364 -29.10 15.53 10.33
C GLN A 364 -29.55 14.07 10.21
N ASP A 365 -30.86 13.83 10.08
CA ASP A 365 -31.43 12.48 9.92
C ASP A 365 -30.97 11.84 8.61
N ARG A 366 -30.95 12.59 7.51
CA ARG A 366 -30.46 12.10 6.21
C ARG A 366 -28.99 11.69 6.29
N ALA A 367 -28.12 12.58 6.76
CA ALA A 367 -26.69 12.29 6.86
C ALA A 367 -26.42 11.07 7.77
N TYR A 368 -27.10 10.99 8.93
CA TYR A 368 -27.03 9.85 9.81
C TYR A 368 -27.48 8.55 9.14
N ASN A 369 -28.68 8.55 8.52
CA ASN A 369 -29.25 7.36 7.92
C ASN A 369 -28.39 6.82 6.74
N VAL A 370 -27.86 7.72 5.93
CA VAL A 370 -26.98 7.36 4.79
C VAL A 370 -25.69 6.71 5.32
N ILE A 371 -25.05 7.27 6.33
CA ILE A 371 -23.82 6.71 6.89
C ILE A 371 -24.08 5.36 7.57
N ILE A 372 -25.16 5.24 8.36
CA ILE A 372 -25.50 4.00 9.06
C ILE A 372 -25.96 2.92 8.08
N ASP A 373 -26.59 3.27 6.96
CA ASP A 373 -26.92 2.33 5.90
C ASP A 373 -25.65 1.70 5.30
N VAL A 374 -24.63 2.52 5.03
CA VAL A 374 -23.34 2.02 4.55
C VAL A 374 -22.65 1.14 5.61
N VAL A 375 -22.64 1.53 6.87
CA VAL A 375 -22.09 0.70 7.96
C VAL A 375 -22.78 -0.67 8.02
N ARG A 376 -24.09 -0.73 7.83
CA ARG A 376 -24.86 -1.99 7.85
C ARG A 376 -24.49 -2.90 6.68
N ARG A 377 -24.49 -2.34 5.48
CA ARG A 377 -24.44 -3.13 4.25
C ARG A 377 -23.03 -3.55 3.83
N TYR A 378 -22.05 -2.70 4.10
CA TYR A 378 -20.69 -2.92 3.62
C TYR A 378 -19.73 -3.37 4.72
N ASP A 379 -18.77 -4.19 4.37
CA ASP A 379 -17.71 -4.68 5.26
C ASP A 379 -16.51 -3.73 5.30
N LEU A 380 -16.77 -2.46 5.61
CA LEU A 380 -15.75 -1.42 5.69
C LEU A 380 -15.03 -1.39 7.05
N ASP A 381 -13.86 -0.77 7.10
CA ASP A 381 -13.03 -0.68 8.32
C ASP A 381 -13.27 0.63 9.09
N ALA A 382 -13.69 1.72 8.41
CA ALA A 382 -13.97 2.98 9.05
C ALA A 382 -14.95 3.87 8.28
N ILE A 383 -15.62 4.76 9.03
CA ILE A 383 -16.26 5.97 8.52
C ILE A 383 -15.32 7.14 8.76
N HIS A 384 -15.16 7.99 7.76
CA HIS A 384 -14.34 9.19 7.81
C HIS A 384 -15.15 10.43 7.41
N LEU A 385 -15.08 11.50 8.21
CA LEU A 385 -15.58 12.82 7.85
C LEU A 385 -14.43 13.79 7.63
N ASP A 386 -14.62 14.75 6.73
CA ASP A 386 -13.69 15.86 6.49
C ASP A 386 -13.93 17.05 7.45
N ASP A 387 -13.48 18.22 7.10
CA ASP A 387 -13.63 19.46 7.87
C ASP A 387 -14.81 20.33 7.45
N TYR A 388 -15.61 19.89 6.49
CA TYR A 388 -16.72 20.65 5.93
C TYR A 388 -18.03 20.44 6.70
N PHE A 389 -18.10 20.97 7.92
CA PHE A 389 -19.34 21.00 8.73
C PHE A 389 -20.20 22.19 8.34
N TYR A 390 -20.01 23.39 8.90
CA TYR A 390 -20.44 24.61 8.25
C TYR A 390 -19.43 24.94 7.14
N PRO A 391 -19.85 25.65 6.07
CA PRO A 391 -18.95 25.96 4.98
C PRO A 391 -17.89 26.99 5.38
N TYR A 392 -16.76 27.03 4.70
CA TYR A 392 -15.78 28.08 4.87
C TYR A 392 -16.43 29.45 4.68
N PRO A 393 -16.11 30.45 5.53
CA PRO A 393 -16.80 31.71 5.53
C PRO A 393 -16.55 32.52 4.27
N ILE A 394 -17.60 33.18 3.77
CA ILE A 394 -17.53 34.19 2.74
C ILE A 394 -17.63 35.55 3.42
N SER A 395 -16.69 36.47 3.18
CA SER A 395 -16.66 37.78 3.81
C SER A 395 -18.00 38.52 3.63
N GLY A 396 -18.56 38.99 4.75
CA GLY A 396 -19.83 39.73 4.74
C GLY A 396 -21.08 38.89 4.49
N GLN A 397 -20.96 37.56 4.36
CA GLN A 397 -22.11 36.68 4.12
C GLN A 397 -22.30 35.74 5.32
N PRO A 398 -23.29 35.96 6.21
CA PRO A 398 -23.66 35.01 7.25
C PRO A 398 -24.31 33.77 6.66
N PHE A 399 -24.10 32.59 7.28
CA PHE A 399 -24.82 31.38 6.84
C PHE A 399 -26.33 31.56 7.10
N PRO A 400 -27.21 31.21 6.13
CA PRO A 400 -28.62 31.62 6.15
C PRO A 400 -29.55 30.67 6.95
N ASP A 401 -29.11 30.16 8.08
CA ASP A 401 -29.85 29.25 8.98
C ASP A 401 -30.75 29.94 10.02
N HIS A 402 -31.07 31.20 9.79
CA HIS A 402 -31.90 32.01 10.73
C HIS A 402 -33.26 31.41 11.01
N LYS A 403 -33.87 30.69 10.05
CA LYS A 403 -35.18 30.05 10.26
C LYS A 403 -35.11 28.88 11.23
N THR A 404 -34.12 28.02 11.07
CA THR A 404 -33.89 26.87 11.96
C THR A 404 -33.44 27.32 13.34
N TYR A 405 -32.63 28.38 13.43
CA TYR A 405 -32.29 29.00 14.73
C TYR A 405 -33.50 29.62 15.42
N ALA A 406 -34.37 30.34 14.71
CA ALA A 406 -35.59 30.87 15.28
C ALA A 406 -36.55 29.78 15.80
N ALA A 407 -36.66 28.66 15.06
CA ALA A 407 -37.41 27.50 15.51
C ALA A 407 -36.82 26.89 16.81
N TYR A 408 -35.48 26.78 16.88
CA TYR A 408 -34.81 26.36 18.11
C TYR A 408 -35.14 27.27 19.31
N GLN A 409 -35.08 28.59 19.13
CA GLN A 409 -35.43 29.56 20.19
C GLN A 409 -36.88 29.42 20.60
N THR A 410 -37.82 29.28 19.65
CA THR A 410 -39.24 29.08 19.90
C THR A 410 -39.52 27.78 20.67
N SER A 411 -38.71 26.76 20.50
CA SER A 411 -38.80 25.51 21.25
C SER A 411 -38.20 25.60 22.67
N GLY A 412 -37.77 26.79 23.12
CA GLY A 412 -37.18 27.01 24.43
C GLY A 412 -35.64 26.91 24.45
N GLY A 413 -35.00 26.85 23.33
CA GLY A 413 -33.52 26.84 23.20
C GLY A 413 -32.90 28.16 23.69
N LYS A 414 -31.78 28.07 24.44
CA LYS A 414 -31.14 29.21 25.12
C LYS A 414 -29.74 29.54 24.61
N LEU A 415 -29.17 28.72 23.72
CA LEU A 415 -27.83 28.97 23.18
C LEU A 415 -27.87 30.18 22.25
N ASN A 416 -26.78 30.96 22.18
CA ASN A 416 -26.58 31.92 21.11
C ASN A 416 -26.36 31.18 19.79
N ILE A 417 -26.35 31.89 18.69
CA ILE A 417 -26.31 31.26 17.35
C ILE A 417 -25.01 30.49 17.10
N GLU A 418 -23.87 30.97 17.57
CA GLU A 418 -22.57 30.34 17.43
C GLU A 418 -22.49 29.03 18.20
N ASP A 419 -22.94 29.05 19.45
CA ASP A 419 -22.97 27.86 20.33
C ASP A 419 -24.01 26.86 19.85
N TRP A 420 -25.15 27.31 19.32
CA TRP A 420 -26.17 26.46 18.73
C TRP A 420 -25.64 25.75 17.47
N ARG A 421 -24.93 26.45 16.60
CA ARG A 421 -24.29 25.84 15.42
C ARG A 421 -23.29 24.76 15.81
N ARG A 422 -22.40 25.05 16.76
CA ARG A 422 -21.45 24.06 17.31
C ARG A 422 -22.15 22.85 17.90
N GLU A 423 -23.23 23.11 18.68
CA GLU A 423 -23.97 22.02 19.31
C GLU A 423 -24.67 21.12 18.27
N ASN A 424 -25.18 21.66 17.16
CA ASN A 424 -25.74 20.86 16.08
C ASN A 424 -24.68 19.91 15.49
N VAL A 425 -23.46 20.40 15.25
CA VAL A 425 -22.35 19.57 14.77
C VAL A 425 -21.93 18.56 15.84
N ASN A 426 -21.80 18.94 17.09
CA ASN A 426 -21.48 18.06 18.20
C ASN A 426 -22.49 16.92 18.36
N GLN A 427 -23.80 17.21 18.28
CA GLN A 427 -24.83 16.18 18.36
C GLN A 427 -24.79 15.20 17.18
N MET A 428 -24.48 15.67 15.98
CA MET A 428 -24.28 14.80 14.82
C MET A 428 -23.09 13.85 15.03
N VAL A 429 -21.94 14.38 15.47
CA VAL A 429 -20.75 13.56 15.74
C VAL A 429 -21.01 12.54 16.85
N LEU A 430 -21.67 12.95 17.95
CA LEU A 430 -22.04 12.03 19.02
C LEU A 430 -23.00 10.94 18.55
N ARG A 431 -24.05 11.32 17.81
CA ARG A 431 -25.06 10.41 17.27
C ARG A 431 -24.43 9.38 16.32
N LEU A 432 -23.52 9.82 15.44
CA LEU A 432 -22.78 8.93 14.55
C LEU A 432 -21.87 7.98 15.33
N SER A 433 -21.12 8.48 16.31
CA SER A 433 -20.30 7.66 17.19
C SER A 433 -21.10 6.51 17.82
N GLN A 434 -22.25 6.84 18.41
CA GLN A 434 -23.15 5.86 19.05
C GLN A 434 -23.75 4.89 18.03
N GLY A 435 -24.23 5.41 16.90
CA GLY A 435 -24.87 4.60 15.86
C GLY A 435 -23.91 3.62 15.17
N ILE A 436 -22.70 4.05 14.87
CA ILE A 436 -21.65 3.18 14.27
C ILE A 436 -21.31 2.05 15.24
N LYS A 437 -21.03 2.38 16.51
CA LYS A 437 -20.69 1.38 17.55
C LYS A 437 -21.80 0.41 17.82
N ALA A 438 -23.05 0.87 17.82
CA ALA A 438 -24.22 0.00 17.99
C ALA A 438 -24.47 -0.91 16.78
N THR A 439 -24.06 -0.50 15.58
CA THR A 439 -24.28 -1.24 14.34
C THR A 439 -23.17 -2.27 14.09
N LYS A 440 -21.89 -1.82 14.09
CA LYS A 440 -20.70 -2.65 13.95
C LYS A 440 -19.57 -2.11 14.82
N PRO A 441 -19.35 -2.65 16.03
CA PRO A 441 -18.39 -2.11 17.02
C PRO A 441 -16.95 -1.98 16.49
N HIS A 442 -16.53 -2.84 15.56
CA HIS A 442 -15.18 -2.83 14.98
C HIS A 442 -14.96 -1.71 13.96
N VAL A 443 -16.02 -1.10 13.43
CA VAL A 443 -15.90 0.00 12.47
C VAL A 443 -15.45 1.26 13.20
N LYS A 444 -14.31 1.80 12.78
CA LYS A 444 -13.73 3.02 13.32
C LYS A 444 -14.52 4.24 12.86
N PHE A 445 -14.55 5.25 13.71
CA PHE A 445 -15.05 6.56 13.34
C PHE A 445 -13.95 7.61 13.45
N GLY A 446 -13.59 8.24 12.34
CA GLY A 446 -12.55 9.24 12.26
C GLY A 446 -12.99 10.53 11.61
N ILE A 447 -12.30 11.62 11.98
CA ILE A 447 -12.54 12.95 11.41
C ILE A 447 -11.22 13.62 11.10
N SER A 448 -11.12 14.28 9.93
CA SER A 448 -10.00 15.15 9.57
C SER A 448 -10.40 16.62 9.64
N PRO A 449 -10.35 17.23 10.83
CA PRO A 449 -10.68 18.63 10.98
C PRO A 449 -9.58 19.52 10.42
N PHE A 450 -9.89 20.82 10.26
CA PHE A 450 -8.86 21.82 10.01
C PHE A 450 -7.76 21.74 11.08
N GLY A 451 -6.50 21.86 10.69
CA GLY A 451 -5.35 21.57 11.54
C GLY A 451 -5.20 22.51 12.76
N ILE A 452 -5.73 23.73 12.67
CA ILE A 452 -5.80 24.71 13.75
C ILE A 452 -7.21 24.69 14.35
N TYR A 453 -7.32 24.31 15.63
CA TYR A 453 -8.58 24.32 16.35
C TYR A 453 -9.10 25.74 16.57
N ARG A 454 -8.25 26.58 17.19
CA ARG A 454 -8.50 28.01 17.41
C ARG A 454 -7.23 28.82 17.16
N SER A 455 -7.38 30.01 16.60
CA SER A 455 -6.26 30.97 16.53
C SER A 455 -5.83 31.35 17.96
N GLY A 456 -4.51 31.22 18.24
CA GLY A 456 -3.95 31.41 19.58
C GLY A 456 -3.96 30.16 20.47
N GLU A 457 -4.45 29.01 19.99
CA GLU A 457 -4.44 27.74 20.73
C GLU A 457 -3.84 26.62 19.85
N PRO A 458 -2.59 26.12 20.15
CA PRO A 458 -1.73 26.58 21.25
C PRO A 458 -1.18 28.00 21.04
N GLY A 459 -0.57 28.56 22.10
CA GLY A 459 0.00 29.91 22.05
C GLY A 459 0.98 30.11 20.91
N GLY A 460 0.91 31.23 20.22
CA GLY A 460 1.75 31.57 19.06
C GLY A 460 1.22 31.08 17.71
N ILE A 461 0.26 30.16 17.67
CA ILE A 461 -0.39 29.70 16.43
C ILE A 461 -1.42 30.73 15.96
N VAL A 462 -1.36 31.06 14.67
CA VAL A 462 -2.28 32.03 14.03
C VAL A 462 -2.83 31.43 12.75
N GLY A 463 -4.14 31.44 12.58
CA GLY A 463 -4.80 30.95 11.36
C GLY A 463 -6.31 31.01 11.49
N LEU A 464 -7.02 30.32 10.59
CA LEU A 464 -8.47 30.20 10.64
C LEU A 464 -8.87 29.51 11.95
N ASP A 465 -9.84 30.12 12.66
CA ASP A 465 -10.40 29.60 13.90
C ASP A 465 -11.55 28.62 13.54
N ALA A 466 -11.24 27.33 13.44
CA ALA A 466 -12.22 26.33 13.03
C ALA A 466 -13.39 26.19 14.04
N TYR A 467 -13.11 26.41 15.33
CA TYR A 467 -14.14 26.41 16.39
C TYR A 467 -15.18 27.50 16.17
N SER A 468 -14.73 28.72 15.78
CA SER A 468 -15.60 29.90 15.66
C SER A 468 -16.25 30.01 14.27
N VAL A 469 -15.58 29.58 13.19
CA VAL A 469 -16.10 29.85 11.83
C VAL A 469 -16.59 28.61 11.08
N LEU A 470 -16.08 27.42 11.43
CA LEU A 470 -16.60 26.14 10.93
C LEU A 470 -17.51 25.45 11.94
N TYR A 471 -17.60 26.03 13.15
CA TYR A 471 -18.35 25.50 14.30
C TYR A 471 -17.97 24.05 14.63
N ALA A 472 -16.68 23.71 14.44
CA ALA A 472 -16.12 22.39 14.63
C ALA A 472 -15.41 22.30 15.99
N ASP A 473 -16.07 21.71 16.99
CA ASP A 473 -15.49 21.51 18.32
C ASP A 473 -14.69 20.19 18.40
N SER A 474 -13.69 20.07 17.52
CA SER A 474 -12.88 18.86 17.34
C SER A 474 -12.08 18.46 18.58
N LYS A 475 -11.72 19.43 19.44
CA LYS A 475 -11.13 19.21 20.76
C LYS A 475 -12.10 18.43 21.68
N LYS A 476 -13.37 18.85 21.74
CA LYS A 476 -14.42 18.17 22.50
C LYS A 476 -14.61 16.73 22.03
N TRP A 477 -14.69 16.50 20.71
CA TRP A 477 -14.90 15.17 20.17
C TRP A 477 -13.77 14.20 20.55
N LEU A 478 -12.52 14.68 20.51
CA LEU A 478 -11.36 13.92 20.94
C LEU A 478 -11.36 13.66 22.44
N GLN A 479 -11.60 14.70 23.26
CA GLN A 479 -11.59 14.62 24.72
C GLN A 479 -12.75 13.82 25.31
N GLN A 480 -13.88 13.74 24.61
CA GLN A 480 -15.01 12.90 25.00
C GLN A 480 -14.89 11.47 24.45
N GLY A 481 -13.93 11.21 23.56
CA GLY A 481 -13.72 9.91 22.95
C GLY A 481 -14.85 9.50 22.00
N TRP A 482 -15.52 10.48 21.38
CA TRP A 482 -16.58 10.22 20.39
C TRP A 482 -16.04 9.67 19.08
N ILE A 483 -14.79 9.94 18.80
CA ILE A 483 -14.08 9.45 17.60
C ILE A 483 -12.99 8.46 18.01
N ASP A 484 -12.67 7.51 17.12
CA ASP A 484 -11.60 6.53 17.32
C ASP A 484 -10.24 7.06 16.85
N TYR A 485 -10.25 7.94 15.85
CA TYR A 485 -9.05 8.68 15.46
C TYR A 485 -9.39 10.09 14.98
N ILE A 486 -8.40 10.96 15.08
CA ILE A 486 -8.42 12.30 14.49
C ILE A 486 -7.27 12.46 13.52
N ALA A 487 -7.53 13.09 12.37
CA ALA A 487 -6.53 13.35 11.36
C ALA A 487 -6.43 14.86 11.05
N PRO A 488 -5.87 15.69 11.97
CA PRO A 488 -5.81 17.12 11.74
C PRO A 488 -5.03 17.45 10.47
N GLN A 489 -5.56 18.31 9.62
CA GLN A 489 -4.97 18.72 8.35
C GLN A 489 -3.83 19.70 8.57
N LEU A 490 -2.62 19.18 8.82
CA LEU A 490 -1.42 19.96 9.10
C LEU A 490 -0.69 20.31 7.80
N TYR A 491 -1.34 21.11 6.95
CA TYR A 491 -0.89 21.40 5.59
C TYR A 491 0.13 22.54 5.52
N TRP A 492 1.01 22.65 6.53
CA TRP A 492 2.06 23.65 6.63
C TRP A 492 3.44 23.01 6.74
N ARG A 493 4.47 23.73 6.30
CA ARG A 493 5.85 23.27 6.43
C ARG A 493 6.33 23.31 7.88
N THR A 494 7.32 22.48 8.17
CA THR A 494 7.92 22.37 9.52
C THR A 494 8.69 23.65 9.94
N ASP A 495 9.07 24.50 9.00
CA ASP A 495 9.78 25.77 9.26
C ASP A 495 8.85 26.98 9.43
N GLN A 496 7.54 26.83 9.27
CA GLN A 496 6.59 27.91 9.51
C GLN A 496 6.42 28.14 11.02
N THR A 497 6.48 29.40 11.45
CA THR A 497 6.40 29.75 12.87
C THR A 497 4.96 29.92 13.37
N LYS A 498 4.10 30.58 12.57
CA LYS A 498 2.70 30.85 12.96
C LYS A 498 1.78 29.64 12.80
N GLN A 499 2.16 28.68 11.97
CA GLN A 499 1.48 27.39 11.75
C GLN A 499 2.47 26.25 11.96
N ALA A 500 3.27 26.32 13.01
CA ALA A 500 4.35 25.37 13.27
C ALA A 500 3.82 23.93 13.34
N TYR A 501 4.15 23.12 12.33
CA TYR A 501 3.67 21.73 12.20
C TYR A 501 3.89 20.91 13.46
N GLN A 502 5.10 20.93 14.01
CA GLN A 502 5.45 20.17 15.21
C GLN A 502 4.65 20.62 16.42
N THR A 503 4.51 21.95 16.62
CA THR A 503 3.75 22.53 17.75
C THR A 503 2.28 22.11 17.66
N LEU A 504 1.69 22.17 16.46
CA LEU A 504 0.30 21.75 16.26
C LEU A 504 0.13 20.26 16.53
N LEU A 505 0.98 19.41 15.97
CA LEU A 505 0.87 17.96 16.19
C LEU A 505 1.07 17.59 17.65
N GLN A 506 2.04 18.21 18.33
CA GLN A 506 2.29 18.01 19.74
C GLN A 506 1.05 18.43 20.58
N TRP A 507 0.45 19.59 20.30
CA TRP A 507 -0.75 20.04 20.97
C TRP A 507 -1.92 19.06 20.80
N TRP A 508 -2.13 18.52 19.60
CA TRP A 508 -3.15 17.50 19.38
C TRP A 508 -2.91 16.25 20.23
N THR A 509 -1.64 15.87 20.45
CA THR A 509 -1.32 14.74 21.33
C THR A 509 -1.54 15.07 22.80
N GLU A 510 -1.25 16.30 23.25
CA GLU A 510 -1.41 16.73 24.64
C GLU A 510 -2.87 16.81 25.08
N ILE A 511 -3.78 17.25 24.22
CA ILE A 511 -5.21 17.32 24.53
C ILE A 511 -5.95 15.97 24.44
N ASN A 512 -5.27 14.90 24.04
CA ASN A 512 -5.84 13.58 23.77
C ASN A 512 -6.04 12.75 25.05
N THR A 513 -6.91 13.20 25.95
CA THR A 513 -7.16 12.58 27.25
C THR A 513 -7.80 11.19 27.20
N LYS A 514 -8.43 10.83 26.08
CA LYS A 514 -9.07 9.51 25.86
C LYS A 514 -8.21 8.53 25.10
N GLN A 515 -6.94 8.87 24.85
CA GLN A 515 -5.97 8.02 24.19
C GLN A 515 -6.45 7.49 22.83
N ARG A 516 -7.07 8.34 22.02
CA ARG A 516 -7.48 8.03 20.66
C ARG A 516 -6.28 8.14 19.72
N HIS A 517 -6.36 7.53 18.55
CA HIS A 517 -5.28 7.63 17.57
C HIS A 517 -5.22 9.02 16.93
N ILE A 518 -4.02 9.51 16.72
CA ILE A 518 -3.77 10.74 15.96
C ILE A 518 -2.98 10.36 14.70
N TYR A 519 -3.52 10.72 13.53
CA TYR A 519 -2.87 10.54 12.25
C TYR A 519 -2.68 11.92 11.62
N ALA A 520 -1.43 12.37 11.49
CA ALA A 520 -1.19 13.69 10.92
C ALA A 520 -1.60 13.73 9.44
N GLY A 521 -2.44 14.70 9.07
CA GLY A 521 -2.79 14.98 7.69
C GLY A 521 -1.70 15.77 6.98
N ASN A 522 -1.16 15.28 5.87
CA ASN A 522 -0.08 15.89 5.11
C ASN A 522 -0.53 16.19 3.68
N ASN A 523 -0.07 17.29 3.08
CA ASN A 523 -0.49 17.71 1.75
C ASN A 523 0.60 17.50 0.69
N LEU A 524 0.45 16.49 -0.14
CA LEU A 524 1.33 16.22 -1.29
C LEU A 524 1.05 17.13 -2.49
N GLY A 525 -0.14 17.75 -2.52
CA GLY A 525 -0.52 18.67 -3.59
C GLY A 525 0.37 19.92 -3.65
N GLN A 526 1.02 20.25 -2.54
CA GLN A 526 1.91 21.41 -2.43
C GLN A 526 3.35 21.15 -2.91
N LEU A 527 3.73 19.89 -3.17
CA LEU A 527 5.08 19.56 -3.62
C LEU A 527 5.39 20.23 -4.97
N ASP A 528 6.13 21.35 -4.94
CA ASP A 528 6.46 22.21 -6.08
C ASP A 528 7.97 22.18 -6.45
N GLY A 529 8.79 21.54 -5.62
CA GLY A 529 10.25 21.47 -5.78
C GLY A 529 11.01 22.73 -5.42
N LYS A 530 10.32 23.80 -5.03
CA LYS A 530 10.90 25.08 -4.61
C LYS A 530 10.82 25.19 -3.09
N GLU A 531 9.67 25.62 -2.60
CA GLU A 531 9.40 25.73 -1.16
C GLU A 531 9.02 24.39 -0.55
N TRP A 532 8.26 23.56 -1.27
CA TRP A 532 7.85 22.24 -0.84
C TRP A 532 8.63 21.15 -1.57
N LYS A 533 9.59 20.57 -0.89
CA LYS A 533 10.39 19.43 -1.36
C LYS A 533 9.92 18.14 -0.70
N ASN A 534 10.20 17.00 -1.31
CA ASN A 534 9.90 15.69 -0.72
C ASN A 534 10.55 15.49 0.66
N SER A 535 11.72 16.12 0.91
CA SER A 535 12.37 16.10 2.22
C SER A 535 11.53 16.72 3.35
N GLU A 536 10.56 17.58 3.02
CA GLU A 536 9.61 18.12 3.99
C GLU A 536 8.68 17.02 4.50
N ILE A 537 8.17 16.17 3.59
CA ILE A 537 7.35 15.01 3.97
C ILE A 537 8.13 14.03 4.86
N ALA A 538 9.42 13.81 4.56
CA ALA A 538 10.29 13.00 5.41
C ALA A 538 10.35 13.55 6.85
N LYS A 539 10.55 14.88 7.01
CA LYS A 539 10.56 15.52 8.33
C LYS A 539 9.22 15.36 9.05
N GLN A 540 8.12 15.57 8.36
CA GLN A 540 6.77 15.45 8.92
C GLN A 540 6.50 14.01 9.41
N ILE A 541 6.87 12.99 8.62
CA ILE A 541 6.79 11.58 9.05
C ILE A 541 7.67 11.33 10.27
N GLN A 542 8.89 11.88 10.29
CA GLN A 542 9.79 11.70 11.45
C GLN A 542 9.25 12.37 12.72
N ILE A 543 8.64 13.55 12.60
CA ILE A 543 7.99 14.23 13.73
C ILE A 543 6.82 13.37 14.28
N SER A 544 5.98 12.81 13.39
CA SER A 544 4.91 11.89 13.81
C SER A 544 5.48 10.69 14.57
N ARG A 545 6.57 10.09 14.05
CA ARG A 545 7.24 8.94 14.68
C ARG A 545 7.86 9.27 16.03
N ASN A 546 8.41 10.47 16.19
CA ASN A 546 8.99 10.93 17.46
C ASN A 546 7.91 11.12 18.54
N LEU A 547 6.67 11.41 18.14
CA LEU A 547 5.51 11.57 19.01
C LEU A 547 4.66 10.30 19.16
N ALA A 548 5.16 9.15 18.67
CA ALA A 548 4.42 7.87 18.71
C ALA A 548 4.07 7.44 20.15
N GLY A 549 4.96 7.70 21.11
CA GLY A 549 4.67 7.48 22.55
C GLY A 549 3.47 8.27 23.09
N ASN A 550 3.11 9.36 22.41
CA ASN A 550 1.96 10.21 22.71
C ASN A 550 0.80 9.99 21.72
N LEU A 551 0.77 8.82 21.05
CA LEU A 551 -0.29 8.38 20.14
C LEU A 551 -0.38 9.12 18.79
N SER A 552 0.67 9.82 18.35
CA SER A 552 0.85 10.18 16.94
C SER A 552 1.28 8.94 16.19
N LEU A 553 0.33 8.17 15.64
CA LEU A 553 0.56 6.81 15.20
C LEU A 553 0.59 6.64 13.68
N GLY A 554 0.80 7.73 12.96
CA GLY A 554 0.96 7.68 11.51
C GLY A 554 0.50 8.93 10.78
N ASN A 555 0.37 8.79 9.48
CA ASN A 555 0.08 9.89 8.57
C ASN A 555 -0.99 9.50 7.55
N ILE A 556 -1.76 10.50 7.09
CA ILE A 556 -2.64 10.39 5.94
C ILE A 556 -2.26 11.46 4.93
N PHE A 557 -2.06 11.08 3.67
CA PHE A 557 -1.54 11.98 2.64
C PHE A 557 -2.64 12.43 1.68
N PHE A 558 -2.80 13.75 1.57
CA PHE A 558 -3.69 14.39 0.60
C PHE A 558 -2.86 14.86 -0.60
N SER A 559 -3.00 14.28 -1.78
CA SER A 559 -3.89 13.19 -2.10
C SER A 559 -3.17 12.14 -2.96
N MET A 560 -3.90 11.12 -3.39
CA MET A 560 -3.38 10.03 -4.21
C MET A 560 -2.78 10.53 -5.53
N THR A 561 -3.31 11.60 -6.13
CA THR A 561 -2.74 12.24 -7.34
C THR A 561 -1.26 12.58 -7.17
N GLY A 562 -0.85 13.12 -6.01
CA GLY A 562 0.56 13.41 -5.74
C GLY A 562 1.45 12.17 -5.77
N ILE A 563 0.93 11.02 -5.34
CA ILE A 563 1.62 9.72 -5.38
C ILE A 563 1.66 9.17 -6.81
N GLN A 564 0.53 9.22 -7.53
CA GLN A 564 0.42 8.73 -8.91
C GLN A 564 1.32 9.49 -9.88
N GLU A 565 1.39 10.81 -9.74
CA GLU A 565 2.27 11.68 -10.53
C GLU A 565 3.74 11.59 -10.09
N ASN A 566 4.03 10.88 -9.00
CA ASN A 566 5.33 10.82 -8.38
C ASN A 566 5.96 12.22 -8.18
N ARG A 567 5.14 13.18 -7.68
CA ARG A 567 5.56 14.58 -7.52
C ARG A 567 6.83 14.67 -6.70
N GLN A 568 7.85 15.33 -7.25
CA GLN A 568 9.18 15.45 -6.64
C GLN A 568 9.80 14.08 -6.23
N GLY A 569 9.45 12.99 -6.91
CA GLY A 569 9.92 11.64 -6.59
C GLY A 569 9.33 11.06 -5.29
N ILE A 570 8.19 11.55 -4.80
CA ILE A 570 7.63 11.15 -3.51
C ILE A 570 7.25 9.67 -3.44
N ALA A 571 6.73 9.09 -4.53
CA ALA A 571 6.40 7.68 -4.56
C ALA A 571 7.64 6.79 -4.38
N ASP A 572 8.77 7.18 -4.97
CA ASP A 572 10.04 6.47 -4.77
C ASP A 572 10.58 6.65 -3.35
N GLN A 573 10.41 7.84 -2.77
CA GLN A 573 10.82 8.10 -1.39
C GLN A 573 9.99 7.32 -0.38
N PHE A 574 8.70 7.06 -0.63
CA PHE A 574 7.89 6.21 0.26
C PHE A 574 8.45 4.79 0.39
N LYS A 575 9.12 4.24 -0.62
CA LYS A 575 9.83 2.95 -0.50
C LYS A 575 10.94 2.99 0.57
N THR A 576 11.56 4.17 0.75
CA THR A 576 12.57 4.40 1.79
C THR A 576 11.93 4.70 3.15
N TYR A 577 10.84 5.47 3.19
CA TYR A 577 10.16 5.81 4.44
C TYR A 577 9.39 4.63 5.03
N TYR A 578 8.87 3.77 4.16
CA TYR A 578 8.07 2.57 4.49
C TYR A 578 8.68 1.30 3.86
N PRO A 579 9.90 0.92 4.25
CA PRO A 579 10.65 -0.19 3.60
C PRO A 579 9.99 -1.56 3.84
N THR A 580 9.17 -1.69 4.89
CA THR A 580 8.49 -2.93 5.25
C THR A 580 7.01 -2.67 5.52
N PRO A 581 6.13 -3.67 5.36
CA PRO A 581 4.74 -3.58 5.80
C PRO A 581 4.63 -3.24 7.29
N ALA A 582 3.55 -2.59 7.67
CA ALA A 582 3.23 -2.34 9.07
C ALA A 582 1.76 -2.67 9.34
N LEU A 583 1.50 -3.28 10.50
CA LEU A 583 0.14 -3.37 11.02
C LEU A 583 -0.36 -1.99 11.45
N ILE A 584 -1.67 -1.82 11.36
CA ILE A 584 -2.36 -0.67 11.92
C ILE A 584 -2.23 -0.63 13.45
N PRO A 585 -2.35 0.56 14.07
CA PRO A 585 -2.45 0.68 15.52
C PRO A 585 -3.68 -0.04 16.08
N THR A 586 -3.53 -0.67 17.25
CA THR A 586 -4.61 -1.39 17.93
C THR A 586 -5.59 -0.44 18.63
N MET A 587 -6.86 -0.76 18.61
CA MET A 587 -7.90 -0.02 19.33
C MET A 587 -8.14 -0.59 20.74
N SER A 588 -7.16 -0.43 21.63
CA SER A 588 -7.15 -1.01 22.98
C SER A 588 -8.34 -0.57 23.87
N TRP A 589 -8.97 0.57 23.57
CA TRP A 589 -10.18 1.03 24.25
C TRP A 589 -11.46 0.25 23.87
N GLN A 590 -11.41 -0.53 22.79
CA GLN A 590 -12.53 -1.41 22.40
C GLN A 590 -12.30 -2.84 22.87
N SER A 591 -11.13 -3.40 22.59
CA SER A 591 -10.71 -4.71 23.07
C SER A 591 -9.20 -4.83 23.02
N SER A 592 -8.63 -5.44 24.06
CA SER A 592 -7.22 -5.87 24.11
C SER A 592 -7.08 -7.40 24.05
N ILE A 593 -8.17 -8.13 23.80
CA ILE A 593 -8.15 -9.59 23.69
C ILE A 593 -7.49 -9.94 22.35
N THR A 594 -6.39 -10.65 22.41
CA THR A 594 -5.69 -11.13 21.21
C THR A 594 -6.33 -12.42 20.69
N PRO A 595 -6.39 -12.61 19.37
CA PRO A 595 -6.82 -13.92 18.81
C PRO A 595 -5.83 -15.01 19.23
N PRO A 596 -6.25 -16.29 19.24
CA PRO A 596 -5.34 -17.40 19.50
C PRO A 596 -4.30 -17.51 18.36
N PRO A 597 -3.09 -17.98 18.68
CA PRO A 597 -2.07 -18.23 17.68
C PRO A 597 -2.55 -19.26 16.64
N PRO A 598 -2.04 -19.20 15.39
CA PRO A 598 -2.30 -20.26 14.42
C PRO A 598 -1.84 -21.62 14.97
N LYS A 599 -2.48 -22.70 14.52
CA LYS A 599 -2.13 -24.08 14.87
C LYS A 599 -1.64 -24.83 13.64
N ASN A 600 -1.04 -26.00 13.87
CA ASN A 600 -0.58 -26.91 12.83
C ASN A 600 0.41 -26.27 11.85
N LEU A 601 1.24 -25.29 12.32
CA LEU A 601 2.26 -24.68 11.50
C LEU A 601 3.30 -25.72 11.09
N LYS A 602 3.43 -25.98 9.79
CA LYS A 602 4.34 -26.96 9.23
C LYS A 602 4.91 -26.49 7.89
N PHE A 603 6.12 -26.92 7.58
CA PHE A 603 6.72 -26.71 6.27
C PHE A 603 6.60 -28.00 5.46
N MET A 604 5.91 -27.91 4.32
CA MET A 604 5.70 -29.03 3.39
C MET A 604 5.68 -28.46 1.97
N ASP A 605 6.29 -29.15 1.03
CA ASP A 605 6.26 -28.83 -0.39
C ASP A 605 6.70 -27.37 -0.70
N GLY A 606 7.76 -26.90 -0.03
CA GLY A 606 8.28 -25.54 -0.21
C GLY A 606 7.43 -24.45 0.42
N LYS A 607 6.40 -24.79 1.20
CA LYS A 607 5.46 -23.83 1.79
C LYS A 607 5.32 -24.03 3.30
N LEU A 608 5.23 -22.91 4.01
CA LEU A 608 4.64 -22.91 5.33
C LEU A 608 3.13 -23.02 5.18
N ASN A 609 2.51 -23.90 5.96
CA ASN A 609 1.06 -24.08 6.02
C ASN A 609 0.64 -23.97 7.48
N TRP A 610 -0.52 -23.39 7.75
CA TRP A 610 -1.09 -23.24 9.09
C TRP A 610 -2.60 -23.25 9.03
N GLU A 611 -3.22 -23.37 10.20
CA GLU A 611 -4.66 -23.33 10.39
C GLU A 611 -5.01 -22.22 11.40
N PRO A 612 -6.22 -21.64 11.33
CA PRO A 612 -6.72 -20.77 12.39
C PRO A 612 -6.67 -21.43 13.77
N GLY A 613 -6.34 -20.68 14.80
CA GLY A 613 -6.28 -21.19 16.18
C GLY A 613 -7.65 -21.65 16.70
N ASP A 614 -8.72 -20.96 16.29
CA ASP A 614 -10.12 -21.27 16.58
C ASP A 614 -11.02 -20.85 15.40
N ASP A 615 -12.33 -20.80 15.62
CA ASP A 615 -13.35 -20.43 14.61
C ASP A 615 -13.61 -18.90 14.57
N GLN A 616 -12.88 -18.09 15.34
CA GLN A 616 -13.03 -16.62 15.31
C GLN A 616 -12.47 -16.05 14.00
N PRO A 617 -13.15 -15.05 13.43
CA PRO A 617 -12.70 -14.43 12.18
C PRO A 617 -11.32 -13.79 12.30
N VAL A 618 -10.37 -14.28 11.52
CA VAL A 618 -9.06 -13.64 11.33
C VAL A 618 -9.20 -12.58 10.25
N ARG A 619 -8.65 -11.37 10.48
CA ARG A 619 -8.60 -10.29 9.49
C ARG A 619 -7.44 -10.48 8.53
N SER A 620 -6.30 -10.88 9.08
CA SER A 620 -5.05 -11.10 8.31
C SER A 620 -4.09 -11.99 9.10
N TRP A 621 -3.07 -12.48 8.39
CA TRP A 621 -1.95 -13.21 8.96
C TRP A 621 -0.68 -12.38 8.78
N THR A 622 0.13 -12.25 9.82
CA THR A 622 1.47 -11.68 9.72
C THR A 622 2.50 -12.79 9.66
N LEU A 623 3.34 -12.73 8.64
CA LEU A 623 4.50 -13.59 8.48
C LEU A 623 5.75 -12.80 8.84
N TYR A 624 6.45 -13.26 9.85
CA TYR A 624 7.71 -12.71 10.30
C TYR A 624 8.88 -13.60 9.89
N LEU A 625 10.02 -12.97 9.63
CA LEU A 625 11.31 -13.63 9.54
C LEU A 625 12.17 -13.15 10.70
N GLN A 626 12.82 -14.08 11.38
CA GLN A 626 13.83 -13.76 12.39
C GLN A 626 15.12 -13.30 11.71
N ASN A 627 15.59 -12.13 12.13
CA ASN A 627 16.87 -11.56 11.71
C ASN A 627 17.71 -11.32 12.97
N SER A 628 18.73 -12.14 13.17
CA SER A 628 19.49 -12.19 14.42
C SER A 628 18.56 -12.33 15.64
N ASN A 629 18.48 -11.32 16.52
CA ASN A 629 17.58 -11.31 17.68
C ASN A 629 16.25 -10.55 17.43
N ASN A 630 16.03 -10.03 16.20
CA ASN A 630 14.85 -9.23 15.88
C ASN A 630 13.92 -9.97 14.92
N TRP A 631 12.64 -9.63 14.97
CA TRP A 631 11.62 -10.12 14.07
C TRP A 631 11.17 -9.01 13.12
N LEU A 632 11.16 -9.29 11.82
CA LEU A 632 10.73 -8.35 10.81
C LEU A 632 9.47 -8.89 10.11
N ILE A 633 8.46 -8.04 9.96
CA ILE A 633 7.31 -8.38 9.14
C ILE A 633 7.77 -8.51 7.69
N GLN A 634 7.67 -9.71 7.15
CA GLN A 634 7.91 -9.96 5.73
C GLN A 634 6.67 -9.70 4.88
N ARG A 635 5.54 -10.23 5.33
CA ARG A 635 4.26 -10.11 4.63
C ARG A 635 3.11 -10.03 5.62
N ILE A 636 2.08 -9.32 5.21
CA ILE A 636 0.76 -9.40 5.82
C ILE A 636 -0.11 -10.06 4.75
N LEU A 637 -0.73 -11.19 5.09
CA LEU A 637 -1.49 -12.03 4.18
C LEU A 637 -2.99 -11.91 4.49
N SER A 638 -3.84 -11.99 3.47
CA SER A 638 -5.29 -11.94 3.66
C SER A 638 -5.82 -13.12 4.49
N ALA A 639 -6.96 -12.95 5.12
CA ALA A 639 -7.60 -13.94 5.99
C ALA A 639 -7.68 -15.35 5.38
N GLY A 640 -8.05 -15.44 4.11
CA GLY A 640 -8.17 -16.71 3.39
C GLY A 640 -6.84 -17.37 2.98
N THR A 641 -5.70 -16.73 3.25
CA THR A 641 -4.39 -17.25 2.87
C THR A 641 -3.76 -17.99 4.04
N THR A 642 -3.78 -19.31 4.03
CA THR A 642 -3.26 -20.17 5.10
C THR A 642 -1.94 -20.87 4.72
N PHE A 643 -1.24 -20.33 3.73
CA PHE A 643 0.07 -20.81 3.33
C PHE A 643 0.96 -19.67 2.82
N ALA A 644 2.27 -19.89 2.86
CA ALA A 644 3.25 -18.99 2.26
C ALA A 644 4.47 -19.76 1.76
N THR A 645 4.89 -19.51 0.53
CA THR A 645 6.20 -19.96 0.04
C THR A 645 7.28 -19.16 0.74
N VAL A 646 8.24 -19.83 1.34
CA VAL A 646 9.35 -19.24 2.10
C VAL A 646 10.66 -19.91 1.75
N LEU A 647 11.75 -19.20 1.98
CA LEU A 647 13.11 -19.70 1.88
C LEU A 647 13.55 -20.29 3.24
N PRO A 648 14.69 -21.01 3.30
CA PRO A 648 15.26 -21.40 4.60
C PRO A 648 15.39 -20.19 5.54
N GLY A 649 15.00 -20.38 6.80
CA GLY A 649 14.99 -19.33 7.81
C GLY A 649 14.07 -19.65 8.98
N THR A 650 14.11 -18.85 10.04
CA THR A 650 13.20 -18.98 11.17
C THR A 650 12.04 -18.01 11.02
N TYR A 651 10.83 -18.56 11.00
CA TYR A 651 9.59 -17.82 10.74
C TYR A 651 8.66 -17.85 11.93
N ALA A 652 7.83 -16.82 12.05
CA ALA A 652 6.68 -16.84 12.93
C ALA A 652 5.44 -16.38 12.18
N VAL A 653 4.30 -17.01 12.44
CA VAL A 653 3.00 -16.63 11.89
C VAL A 653 2.08 -16.24 13.04
N CYS A 654 1.43 -15.07 12.91
CA CYS A 654 0.43 -14.60 13.87
C CYS A 654 -0.92 -14.39 13.18
N ALA A 655 -2.00 -14.55 13.93
CA ALA A 655 -3.33 -14.12 13.57
C ALA A 655 -3.54 -12.66 13.98
N VAL A 656 -4.23 -11.87 13.16
CA VAL A 656 -4.61 -10.48 13.45
C VAL A 656 -6.11 -10.36 13.32
N ASP A 657 -6.78 -9.75 14.32
CA ASP A 657 -8.21 -9.48 14.32
C ASP A 657 -8.53 -8.13 13.63
N ARG A 658 -9.83 -7.79 13.56
CA ARG A 658 -10.32 -6.53 12.96
C ARG A 658 -9.96 -5.26 13.76
N LEU A 659 -9.58 -5.39 15.03
CA LEU A 659 -9.13 -4.28 15.88
C LEU A 659 -7.62 -4.10 15.83
N GLY A 660 -6.94 -4.92 15.03
CA GLY A 660 -5.49 -4.92 14.91
C GLY A 660 -4.79 -5.69 16.03
N ASN A 661 -5.50 -6.37 16.95
CA ASN A 661 -4.87 -7.21 17.95
C ASN A 661 -4.21 -8.41 17.28
N GLU A 662 -2.99 -8.73 17.70
CA GLU A 662 -2.17 -9.76 17.12
C GLU A 662 -1.88 -10.86 18.14
N SER A 663 -2.03 -12.11 17.73
CA SER A 663 -1.72 -13.27 18.54
C SER A 663 -0.22 -13.37 18.87
N ALA A 664 0.15 -14.25 19.82
CA ALA A 664 1.50 -14.78 19.84
C ALA A 664 1.82 -15.46 18.50
N GLY A 665 3.06 -15.39 18.05
CA GLY A 665 3.51 -16.01 16.82
C GLY A 665 3.80 -17.50 17.04
N MET A 666 3.26 -18.36 16.18
CA MET A 666 3.71 -19.75 16.09
C MET A 666 4.99 -19.78 15.25
N MET A 667 6.07 -20.28 15.83
CA MET A 667 7.40 -20.23 15.24
C MET A 667 7.84 -21.58 14.68
N ILE A 668 8.54 -21.55 13.55
CA ILE A 668 9.17 -22.72 12.93
C ILE A 668 10.47 -22.33 12.24
N THR A 669 11.46 -23.20 12.28
CA THR A 669 12.69 -23.05 11.48
C THR A 669 12.59 -23.95 10.24
N VAL A 670 12.76 -23.34 9.08
CA VAL A 670 12.79 -24.01 7.76
C VAL A 670 14.25 -24.10 7.32
N THR A 671 14.70 -25.27 7.01
CA THR A 671 16.09 -25.57 6.56
C THR A 671 16.16 -25.86 5.08
#